data_c9eec9ce78530392b9a192ab74245575
#
_entry.id   c9eec9ce78530392b9a192ab74245575
#
_cell.length_a   1.000
_cell.length_b   1.000
_cell.length_c   1.000
_cell.angle_alpha   90.00
_cell.angle_beta   90.00
_cell.angle_gamma   90.00
#
_symmetry.space_group_name_H-M   'P 1'
#
loop_
_entity.id
_entity.type
_entity.pdbx_description
1 polymer ?
#
loop_
_entity_poly.entity_id
_entity_poly.type
_entity_poly.pdbx_seq_one_letter_code
_entity_poly.pdbx_strand_id
1 'polypeptide(L)'
;MKSLFYFSKLTLLSFCLLSSTIIFSQRPQSFQKLTVTGTVVDQETQQPLEYATITFRNELRPKMLQGGITNEDGKFSIEVFPGKYNISTEYISFKTITQKGVMIRSNTDLGTINLQIEASSLDEVELVGELTTVEIRLDKRIYNVGKDITVRGGSVSDVLDNVPSVSVDVEGVVSLRGNDNVRILINGKPSGLVGLSGPEGLRQIPAESIEKVEVVTSPSARYDAAGTAGILNIILKKNTLDGFNGSIVANTGVPKNFRGSASLNWRTEKVNIFTTTTVGDSESEGGGVFNSEYLGAQAGNFSNERRDYTRNRKNFFTNIGLEYIFDDQTSLTVSGFYRKSDRNSLSSTNIESITPISTLDTERIEDEVELDETKQFTLNYTKKFDDKGHELVAEFQYESSVEDEDSDIITAIPEEVFTAESQTRILYQADYVWPIDENTQFELGYRGNFKTQETDYSVAIQDNNVFVPNTDLSNFLAYTENVNAAYTQFGKKIDKFSYLFGLRMEHSNIIIDQRTTNTKVKKNYADWFPTINLSYEMNEKENVTLGFSRRIRRPRGWSLNPFPSRSSVTFFRQGNPDLDPSYSSTFDLGYLKRWEKLTFNGSVYYQKSTQNIERITEETGELVEVTTAQGSTTLVPALRSISVNLSENNRVGTEFTLTYTPSRKVRLSGNFNVFNSQTIGDYLGKSFDAEIISWFSRINASVKLPGGFDTQLRGFYFGPRANAQTESKGVFTLSGAVNKSILNKKGTLSLRASDLLNSSRRKSTTTSENFTSYSEFQWRQPSYVLTFTYKINESKAAKRRRASRNSQGDGGGDGENFDF
;
A
#
# COMPACT_ATOMS: atom_id res chain seq x y z
N MET A 1 26.71 -18.56 71.87
CA MET A 1 27.12 -19.37 70.69
C MET A 1 26.80 -18.75 69.32
N LYS A 2 26.42 -17.45 69.21
CA LYS A 2 26.24 -16.78 67.89
C LYS A 2 27.34 -15.79 67.56
N SER A 3 28.30 -15.53 68.38
CA SER A 3 29.39 -14.58 68.17
C SER A 3 30.68 -15.21 67.55
N LEU A 4 30.82 -16.52 67.62
CA LEU A 4 31.99 -17.22 67.05
C LEU A 4 31.93 -17.51 65.55
N PHE A 5 30.74 -17.45 64.98
CA PHE A 5 30.55 -17.74 63.54
C PHE A 5 30.84 -16.54 62.63
N TYR A 6 30.83 -15.31 63.20
CA TYR A 6 31.15 -14.12 62.41
C TYR A 6 32.68 -13.86 62.30
N PHE A 7 33.48 -14.29 63.27
CA PHE A 7 34.93 -14.12 63.22
C PHE A 7 35.63 -15.08 62.24
N SER A 8 35.07 -16.29 62.02
CA SER A 8 35.64 -17.24 61.09
C SER A 8 35.39 -16.91 59.64
N LYS A 9 34.27 -16.20 59.31
CA LYS A 9 33.99 -15.71 57.96
C LYS A 9 34.79 -14.47 57.58
N LEU A 10 35.14 -13.63 58.57
CA LEU A 10 35.93 -12.43 58.29
C LEU A 10 37.40 -12.77 58.05
N THR A 11 37.96 -13.77 58.75
CA THR A 11 39.32 -14.26 58.54
C THR A 11 39.50 -15.04 57.25
N LEU A 12 38.48 -15.76 56.76
CA LEU A 12 38.49 -16.42 55.47
C LEU A 12 38.40 -15.41 54.31
N LEU A 13 37.66 -14.30 54.48
CA LEU A 13 37.56 -13.25 53.47
C LEU A 13 38.83 -12.43 53.36
N SER A 14 39.53 -12.18 54.49
CA SER A 14 40.83 -11.51 54.52
C SER A 14 41.98 -12.37 53.95
N PHE A 15 41.89 -13.69 54.07
CA PHE A 15 42.89 -14.60 53.48
C PHE A 15 42.68 -14.76 51.95
N CYS A 16 41.45 -14.71 51.47
CA CYS A 16 41.17 -14.70 50.04
C CYS A 16 41.54 -13.35 49.38
N LEU A 17 41.50 -12.22 50.10
CA LEU A 17 41.92 -10.93 49.58
C LEU A 17 43.46 -10.74 49.59
N LEU A 18 44.19 -11.40 50.47
CA LEU A 18 45.66 -11.37 50.46
C LEU A 18 46.31 -12.37 49.49
N SER A 19 45.56 -13.43 49.06
CA SER A 19 46.07 -14.37 48.05
C SER A 19 45.79 -13.89 46.59
N SER A 20 44.99 -12.87 46.40
CA SER A 20 44.71 -12.28 45.08
C SER A 20 45.72 -11.24 44.62
N THR A 21 46.68 -10.81 45.49
CA THR A 21 47.66 -9.78 45.12
C THR A 21 49.01 -10.32 44.60
N ILE A 22 49.20 -11.65 44.49
CA ILE A 22 50.48 -12.23 44.03
C ILE A 22 50.40 -12.74 42.57
N ILE A 23 49.28 -12.65 41.88
CA ILE A 23 49.14 -13.19 40.49
C ILE A 23 49.20 -12.06 39.44
N PHE A 24 49.49 -10.80 39.76
CA PHE A 24 49.65 -9.74 38.77
C PHE A 24 51.12 -9.28 38.63
N SER A 25 52.01 -10.19 38.19
CA SER A 25 53.34 -9.80 37.72
C SER A 25 53.77 -10.69 36.53
N GLN A 26 52.94 -10.72 35.49
CA GLN A 26 53.45 -10.89 34.13
C GLN A 26 52.87 -9.80 33.29
N ARG A 27 53.68 -8.75 33.01
CA ARG A 27 53.41 -7.78 31.95
C ARG A 27 53.16 -8.60 30.68
N PRO A 28 52.04 -8.44 29.98
CA PRO A 28 51.92 -8.93 28.60
C PRO A 28 53.04 -8.26 27.82
N GLN A 29 53.93 -9.02 27.21
CA GLN A 29 54.81 -8.52 26.17
C GLN A 29 53.90 -7.77 25.18
N SER A 30 54.05 -6.45 25.06
CA SER A 30 53.41 -5.67 24.05
C SER A 30 53.96 -6.16 22.71
N PHE A 31 53.23 -7.00 22.02
CA PHE A 31 53.55 -7.32 20.65
C PHE A 31 53.48 -6.00 19.86
N GLN A 32 54.66 -5.56 19.41
CA GLN A 32 54.77 -4.36 18.58
C GLN A 32 53.99 -4.67 17.29
N LYS A 33 53.04 -3.83 16.94
CA LYS A 33 52.33 -3.95 15.69
C LYS A 33 53.23 -3.63 14.51
N LEU A 34 53.04 -4.27 13.42
CA LEU A 34 53.77 -4.09 12.17
C LEU A 34 52.89 -3.38 11.17
N THR A 35 53.49 -2.49 10.42
CA THR A 35 52.77 -1.72 9.37
C THR A 35 52.81 -2.49 8.06
N VAL A 36 51.67 -2.72 7.48
CA VAL A 36 51.52 -3.28 6.14
C VAL A 36 50.97 -2.22 5.20
N THR A 37 51.70 -2.00 4.12
CA THR A 37 51.38 -0.99 3.07
C THR A 37 51.09 -1.67 1.75
N GLY A 38 50.49 -0.92 0.82
CA GLY A 38 50.27 -1.34 -0.56
C GLY A 38 49.38 -0.34 -1.30
N THR A 39 49.16 -0.58 -2.58
CA THR A 39 48.33 0.26 -3.44
C THR A 39 47.28 -0.62 -4.15
N VAL A 40 46.04 -0.19 -4.21
CA VAL A 40 44.96 -0.89 -4.94
C VAL A 40 44.57 -0.08 -6.16
N VAL A 41 44.60 -0.70 -7.33
CA VAL A 41 44.27 -0.06 -8.62
C VAL A 41 43.30 -0.94 -9.41
N ASP A 42 42.55 -0.31 -10.30
CA ASP A 42 41.76 -0.99 -11.33
C ASP A 42 42.72 -1.65 -12.35
N GLN A 43 42.54 -2.90 -12.66
CA GLN A 43 43.37 -3.69 -13.54
C GLN A 43 43.37 -3.13 -14.99
N GLU A 44 42.26 -2.59 -15.49
CA GLU A 44 42.11 -2.14 -16.89
C GLU A 44 42.54 -0.68 -17.06
N THR A 45 42.10 0.19 -16.14
CA THR A 45 42.36 1.63 -16.26
C THR A 45 43.60 2.09 -15.52
N GLN A 46 44.21 1.24 -14.66
CA GLN A 46 45.31 1.54 -13.75
C GLN A 46 45.04 2.75 -12.83
N GLN A 47 43.78 3.15 -12.68
CA GLN A 47 43.40 4.23 -11.76
C GLN A 47 43.39 3.74 -10.32
N PRO A 48 43.87 4.56 -9.37
CA PRO A 48 43.81 4.21 -7.95
C PRO A 48 42.35 4.05 -7.48
N LEU A 49 42.12 2.99 -6.70
CA LEU A 49 40.83 2.70 -6.11
C LEU A 49 40.78 3.21 -4.67
N GLU A 50 40.19 4.37 -4.46
CA GLU A 50 39.98 4.97 -3.16
C GLU A 50 38.89 4.22 -2.39
N TYR A 51 39.07 4.00 -1.07
CA TYR A 51 38.18 3.23 -0.19
C TYR A 51 38.08 1.73 -0.50
N ALA A 52 39.01 1.13 -1.22
CA ALA A 52 39.10 -0.32 -1.29
C ALA A 52 39.36 -0.85 0.14
N THR A 53 38.60 -1.87 0.53
CA THR A 53 38.68 -2.46 1.88
C THR A 53 39.70 -3.58 1.90
N ILE A 54 40.69 -3.50 2.78
CA ILE A 54 41.69 -4.55 3.03
C ILE A 54 41.42 -5.16 4.39
N THR A 55 41.18 -6.48 4.42
CA THR A 55 40.89 -7.23 5.64
C THR A 55 41.94 -8.30 5.90
N PHE A 56 42.55 -8.28 7.07
CA PHE A 56 43.52 -9.27 7.56
C PHE A 56 42.83 -10.22 8.52
N ARG A 57 42.71 -11.50 8.16
CA ARG A 57 42.20 -12.58 9.01
C ARG A 57 43.31 -13.50 9.43
N ASN A 58 43.63 -13.51 10.73
CA ASN A 58 44.67 -14.37 11.26
C ASN A 58 44.25 -15.86 11.20
N GLU A 59 45.11 -16.72 10.66
CA GLU A 59 44.80 -18.15 10.49
C GLU A 59 44.65 -18.89 11.83
N LEU A 60 45.44 -18.52 12.86
CA LEU A 60 45.38 -19.16 14.17
C LEU A 60 44.29 -18.59 15.08
N ARG A 61 43.80 -17.37 14.76
CA ARG A 61 42.75 -16.68 15.53
C ARG A 61 41.72 -16.07 14.58
N PRO A 62 40.86 -16.87 13.94
CA PRO A 62 39.92 -16.41 12.87
C PRO A 62 38.92 -15.32 13.28
N LYS A 63 38.67 -15.22 14.60
CA LYS A 63 37.80 -14.16 15.16
C LYS A 63 38.48 -12.79 15.28
N MET A 64 39.81 -12.74 15.13
CA MET A 64 40.60 -11.52 15.21
C MET A 64 40.75 -10.94 13.79
N LEU A 65 39.94 -9.92 13.48
CA LEU A 65 39.93 -9.21 12.21
C LEU A 65 40.62 -7.85 12.40
N GLN A 66 41.56 -7.53 11.51
CA GLN A 66 42.18 -6.22 11.40
C GLN A 66 42.01 -5.77 9.95
N GLY A 67 41.90 -4.47 9.70
CA GLY A 67 41.73 -4.00 8.35
C GLY A 67 41.69 -2.47 8.28
N GLY A 68 41.66 -1.98 7.07
CA GLY A 68 41.59 -0.56 6.75
C GLY A 68 41.10 -0.34 5.32
N ILE A 69 41.14 0.90 4.87
CA ILE A 69 40.73 1.32 3.52
C ILE A 69 41.85 2.09 2.86
N THR A 70 41.86 2.12 1.52
CA THR A 70 42.77 2.94 0.71
C THR A 70 42.39 4.42 0.73
N ASN A 71 43.36 5.29 0.57
CA ASN A 71 43.18 6.73 0.40
C ASN A 71 42.96 7.14 -1.09
N GLU A 72 42.92 8.47 -1.40
CA GLU A 72 42.73 9.02 -2.72
C GLU A 72 43.74 8.50 -3.78
N ASP A 73 44.98 8.17 -3.37
CA ASP A 73 45.99 7.57 -4.23
C ASP A 73 45.86 6.03 -4.34
N GLY A 74 44.81 5.42 -3.79
CA GLY A 74 44.64 3.97 -3.70
C GLY A 74 45.57 3.31 -2.70
N LYS A 75 46.31 4.06 -1.86
CA LYS A 75 47.30 3.53 -0.90
C LYS A 75 46.68 3.22 0.44
N PHE A 76 47.12 2.12 1.08
CA PHE A 76 46.73 1.79 2.45
C PHE A 76 47.96 1.60 3.36
N SER A 77 47.80 1.86 4.64
CA SER A 77 48.76 1.61 5.69
C SER A 77 47.98 1.09 6.92
N ILE A 78 48.16 -0.19 7.23
CA ILE A 78 47.38 -0.90 8.24
C ILE A 78 48.31 -1.54 9.26
N GLU A 79 48.07 -1.32 10.54
CA GLU A 79 48.82 -1.95 11.63
C GLU A 79 48.26 -3.32 12.00
N VAL A 80 49.08 -4.37 11.91
CA VAL A 80 48.69 -5.74 12.25
C VAL A 80 49.71 -6.35 13.22
N PHE A 81 49.29 -7.33 14.00
CA PHE A 81 50.20 -8.08 14.83
C PHE A 81 51.03 -9.07 13.98
N PRO A 82 52.25 -9.44 14.39
CA PRO A 82 52.99 -10.49 13.69
C PRO A 82 52.20 -11.80 13.61
N GLY A 83 52.15 -12.43 12.42
CA GLY A 83 51.35 -13.64 12.23
C GLY A 83 51.14 -14.04 10.79
N LYS A 84 50.43 -15.16 10.58
CA LYS A 84 50.02 -15.64 9.27
C LYS A 84 48.61 -15.23 9.00
N TYR A 85 48.36 -14.57 7.86
CA TYR A 85 47.11 -13.95 7.51
C TYR A 85 46.55 -14.39 6.15
N ASN A 86 45.23 -14.49 6.05
CA ASN A 86 44.52 -14.42 4.80
C ASN A 86 44.08 -12.97 4.61
N ILE A 87 44.54 -12.34 3.54
CA ILE A 87 44.32 -10.91 3.25
C ILE A 87 43.28 -10.82 2.11
N SER A 88 42.12 -10.26 2.38
CA SER A 88 41.09 -10.01 1.36
C SER A 88 41.08 -8.54 1.00
N THR A 89 41.14 -8.24 -0.29
CA THR A 89 40.99 -6.89 -0.84
C THR A 89 39.68 -6.83 -1.63
N GLU A 90 38.80 -5.93 -1.22
CA GLU A 90 37.44 -5.80 -1.74
C GLU A 90 37.16 -4.38 -2.18
N TYR A 91 36.49 -4.23 -3.32
CA TYR A 91 35.98 -2.95 -3.79
C TYR A 91 34.64 -3.17 -4.53
N ILE A 92 33.72 -2.20 -4.42
CA ILE A 92 32.38 -2.32 -5.01
C ILE A 92 32.49 -2.51 -6.52
N SER A 93 31.79 -3.54 -7.06
CA SER A 93 31.81 -3.92 -8.47
C SER A 93 33.13 -4.50 -8.98
N PHE A 94 34.02 -4.90 -8.07
CA PHE A 94 35.27 -5.59 -8.43
C PHE A 94 35.35 -6.95 -7.77
N LYS A 95 35.98 -7.90 -8.45
CA LYS A 95 36.20 -9.24 -7.94
C LYS A 95 37.11 -9.22 -6.74
N THR A 96 36.63 -9.76 -5.61
CA THR A 96 37.44 -9.89 -4.37
C THR A 96 38.70 -10.71 -4.61
N ILE A 97 39.88 -10.15 -4.29
CA ILE A 97 41.14 -10.88 -4.31
C ILE A 97 41.47 -11.32 -2.88
N THR A 98 41.72 -12.63 -2.69
CA THR A 98 42.15 -13.16 -1.40
C THR A 98 43.53 -13.78 -1.55
N GLN A 99 44.53 -13.18 -0.87
CA GLN A 99 45.90 -13.74 -0.71
C GLN A 99 45.91 -14.59 0.54
N LYS A 100 46.10 -15.91 0.40
CA LYS A 100 46.07 -16.85 1.54
C LYS A 100 47.48 -17.11 2.11
N GLY A 101 47.59 -17.21 3.42
CA GLY A 101 48.78 -17.67 4.08
C GLY A 101 49.96 -16.68 4.13
N VAL A 102 49.69 -15.38 3.96
CA VAL A 102 50.75 -14.34 3.97
C VAL A 102 51.35 -14.22 5.39
N MET A 103 52.66 -14.36 5.49
CA MET A 103 53.40 -14.29 6.75
C MET A 103 53.90 -12.86 6.98
N ILE A 104 53.42 -12.19 8.00
CA ILE A 104 53.84 -10.84 8.39
C ILE A 104 54.75 -10.95 9.62
N ARG A 105 56.09 -10.70 9.44
CA ARG A 105 57.12 -10.74 10.49
C ARG A 105 57.84 -9.40 10.65
N SER A 106 57.75 -8.50 9.71
CA SER A 106 58.31 -7.15 9.69
C SER A 106 57.35 -6.23 8.97
N ASN A 107 57.62 -4.95 8.97
CA ASN A 107 56.90 -4.02 8.11
C ASN A 107 56.99 -4.53 6.66
N THR A 108 55.82 -4.68 6.02
CA THR A 108 55.69 -5.36 4.73
C THR A 108 54.97 -4.46 3.75
N ASP A 109 55.48 -4.35 2.54
CA ASP A 109 54.76 -3.77 1.42
C ASP A 109 54.22 -4.89 0.54
N LEU A 110 52.87 -4.89 0.33
CA LEU A 110 52.18 -5.88 -0.51
C LEU A 110 52.23 -5.48 -2.02
N GLY A 111 52.79 -4.33 -2.34
CA GLY A 111 52.90 -3.84 -3.70
C GLY A 111 51.55 -3.37 -4.25
N THR A 112 51.41 -3.42 -5.58
CA THR A 112 50.17 -3.04 -6.26
C THR A 112 49.23 -4.22 -6.39
N ILE A 113 48.04 -4.10 -5.90
CA ILE A 113 46.92 -5.08 -5.99
C ILE A 113 45.99 -4.59 -7.12
N ASN A 114 45.96 -5.34 -8.23
CA ASN A 114 45.10 -5.01 -9.38
C ASN A 114 43.75 -5.71 -9.22
N LEU A 115 42.67 -4.94 -9.00
CA LEU A 115 41.31 -5.47 -8.95
C LEU A 115 40.68 -5.45 -10.35
N GLN A 116 40.05 -6.52 -10.74
CA GLN A 116 39.32 -6.65 -12.00
C GLN A 116 37.84 -6.35 -11.74
N ILE A 117 37.23 -5.55 -12.64
CA ILE A 117 35.77 -5.34 -12.61
C ILE A 117 35.08 -6.70 -12.71
N GLU A 118 34.25 -7.02 -11.77
CA GLU A 118 33.38 -8.21 -11.81
C GLU A 118 32.23 -7.88 -12.76
N ALA A 119 32.27 -8.39 -13.99
CA ALA A 119 31.13 -8.38 -14.91
C ALA A 119 30.11 -9.45 -14.49
N SER A 120 29.76 -9.50 -13.21
CA SER A 120 28.64 -10.29 -12.73
C SER A 120 27.48 -9.34 -12.53
N SER A 121 26.31 -9.73 -13.07
CA SER A 121 25.02 -9.14 -12.73
C SER A 121 25.04 -8.64 -11.28
N LEU A 122 24.70 -7.36 -11.10
CA LEU A 122 24.40 -6.84 -9.77
C LEU A 122 23.34 -7.75 -9.16
N ASP A 123 23.79 -8.74 -8.39
CA ASP A 123 22.93 -9.39 -7.42
C ASP A 123 22.45 -8.27 -6.50
N GLU A 124 21.20 -7.96 -6.63
CA GLU A 124 20.43 -7.06 -5.80
C GLU A 124 20.80 -7.35 -4.34
N VAL A 125 21.44 -6.41 -3.66
CA VAL A 125 21.58 -6.49 -2.20
C VAL A 125 20.19 -6.26 -1.63
N GLU A 126 19.39 -7.28 -1.72
CA GLU A 126 18.09 -7.34 -1.10
C GLU A 126 18.28 -7.49 0.41
N LEU A 127 17.88 -6.47 1.14
CA LEU A 127 17.69 -6.60 2.58
C LEU A 127 16.50 -7.52 2.79
N VAL A 128 16.83 -8.77 3.00
CA VAL A 128 16.03 -9.91 3.45
C VAL A 128 14.64 -9.55 3.96
N GLY A 129 13.66 -9.77 3.13
CA GLY A 129 12.35 -10.24 3.48
C GLY A 129 12.13 -11.43 2.57
N GLU A 130 11.80 -12.56 3.12
CA GLU A 130 11.47 -13.85 2.51
C GLU A 130 11.26 -13.84 0.99
N LEU A 131 12.29 -14.03 0.21
CA LEU A 131 12.25 -14.08 -1.24
C LEU A 131 13.00 -15.29 -1.73
N THR A 132 12.33 -16.08 -2.52
CA THR A 132 12.92 -17.22 -3.21
C THR A 132 14.05 -16.74 -4.12
N THR A 133 15.19 -17.43 -4.12
CA THR A 133 16.37 -17.10 -4.94
C THR A 133 16.12 -17.26 -6.45
N VAL A 134 15.05 -17.96 -6.83
CA VAL A 134 14.63 -18.18 -8.22
C VAL A 134 13.22 -17.65 -8.42
N GLU A 135 12.96 -16.37 -8.11
CA GLU A 135 11.67 -15.77 -8.37
C GLU A 135 11.67 -15.07 -9.73
N ILE A 136 10.89 -15.61 -10.67
CA ILE A 136 10.65 -14.96 -11.96
C ILE A 136 9.63 -13.85 -11.70
N ARG A 137 10.10 -12.65 -11.37
CA ARG A 137 9.27 -11.47 -11.09
C ARG A 137 8.87 -10.79 -12.39
N LEU A 138 7.93 -11.41 -13.12
CA LEU A 138 7.45 -10.86 -14.37
C LEU A 138 6.14 -10.09 -14.22
N ASP A 139 5.57 -10.05 -13.01
CA ASP A 139 4.17 -9.69 -12.79
C ASP A 139 3.94 -8.42 -11.97
N LYS A 140 4.97 -7.79 -11.38
CA LYS A 140 4.77 -6.67 -10.45
C LYS A 140 5.75 -5.51 -10.58
N ARG A 141 5.27 -4.32 -10.20
CA ARG A 141 6.04 -3.08 -10.03
C ARG A 141 6.05 -2.69 -8.56
N ILE A 142 7.19 -2.27 -8.02
CA ILE A 142 7.35 -1.94 -6.61
C ILE A 142 7.52 -0.44 -6.42
N TYR A 143 6.72 0.15 -5.55
CA TYR A 143 6.81 1.54 -5.12
C TYR A 143 7.25 1.63 -3.66
N ASN A 144 8.46 2.16 -3.41
CA ASN A 144 9.06 2.27 -2.08
C ASN A 144 8.61 3.55 -1.36
N VAL A 145 7.70 3.42 -0.40
CA VAL A 145 7.03 4.55 0.28
C VAL A 145 8.00 5.41 1.10
N GLY A 146 9.01 4.80 1.72
CA GLY A 146 9.97 5.53 2.56
C GLY A 146 10.82 6.57 1.83
N LYS A 147 10.84 6.54 0.51
CA LYS A 147 11.59 7.46 -0.36
C LYS A 147 10.76 8.66 -0.81
N ASP A 148 9.44 8.58 -0.75
CA ASP A 148 8.54 9.69 -1.10
C ASP A 148 8.26 10.57 0.13
N ILE A 149 8.66 11.83 0.02
CA ILE A 149 8.48 12.80 1.10
C ILE A 149 7.10 13.45 1.09
N THR A 150 6.36 13.35 0.00
CA THR A 150 5.02 13.94 -0.13
C THR A 150 3.94 13.16 0.61
N VAL A 151 4.23 11.90 0.98
CA VAL A 151 3.29 11.04 1.74
C VAL A 151 3.49 11.08 3.25
N ARG A 152 4.53 11.74 3.75
CA ARG A 152 4.83 11.80 5.19
C ARG A 152 3.72 12.50 5.95
N GLY A 153 3.31 11.90 7.07
CA GLY A 153 2.18 12.36 7.85
C GLY A 153 0.82 12.13 7.20
N GLY A 154 0.80 11.43 6.07
CA GLY A 154 -0.41 11.02 5.35
C GLY A 154 -0.90 9.63 5.74
N SER A 155 -1.77 9.11 4.91
CA SER A 155 -2.40 7.79 5.01
C SER A 155 -2.00 6.89 3.83
N VAL A 156 -2.44 5.63 3.83
CA VAL A 156 -2.33 4.73 2.67
C VAL A 156 -2.96 5.37 1.42
N SER A 157 -4.11 6.03 1.54
CA SER A 157 -4.75 6.72 0.42
C SER A 157 -3.83 7.77 -0.22
N ASP A 158 -3.10 8.55 0.61
CA ASP A 158 -2.11 9.52 0.12
C ASP A 158 -0.90 8.83 -0.52
N VAL A 159 -0.52 7.64 -0.05
CA VAL A 159 0.54 6.81 -0.64
C VAL A 159 0.09 6.28 -2.00
N LEU A 160 -1.08 5.66 -2.09
CA LEU A 160 -1.62 5.08 -3.32
C LEU A 160 -1.79 6.14 -4.41
N ASP A 161 -2.18 7.35 -4.02
CA ASP A 161 -2.24 8.47 -4.94
C ASP A 161 -0.86 8.91 -5.49
N ASN A 162 0.25 8.42 -4.95
CA ASN A 162 1.61 8.62 -5.45
C ASN A 162 2.16 7.44 -6.28
N VAL A 163 1.47 6.30 -6.26
CA VAL A 163 1.91 5.11 -6.98
C VAL A 163 1.68 5.27 -8.49
N PRO A 164 2.66 5.00 -9.34
CA PRO A 164 2.46 4.98 -10.80
C PRO A 164 1.34 4.03 -11.21
N SER A 165 0.61 4.33 -12.27
CA SER A 165 -0.55 3.59 -12.76
C SER A 165 -1.79 3.65 -11.88
N VAL A 166 -1.67 4.11 -10.63
CA VAL A 166 -2.76 4.23 -9.67
C VAL A 166 -3.26 5.66 -9.61
N SER A 167 -4.55 5.84 -9.46
CA SER A 167 -5.18 7.13 -9.18
C SER A 167 -6.16 6.98 -8.02
N VAL A 168 -6.24 7.98 -7.18
CA VAL A 168 -7.23 8.08 -6.11
C VAL A 168 -8.06 9.31 -6.38
N ASP A 169 -9.37 9.13 -6.55
CA ASP A 169 -10.26 10.26 -6.82
C ASP A 169 -10.58 11.07 -5.55
N VAL A 170 -11.39 12.10 -5.72
CA VAL A 170 -11.74 13.02 -4.62
C VAL A 170 -12.55 12.32 -3.51
N GLU A 171 -13.24 11.24 -3.82
CA GLU A 171 -13.99 10.41 -2.88
C GLU A 171 -13.11 9.34 -2.21
N GLY A 172 -11.87 9.15 -2.69
CA GLY A 172 -10.92 8.16 -2.21
C GLY A 172 -10.99 6.83 -2.94
N VAL A 173 -11.78 6.72 -3.99
CA VAL A 173 -11.85 5.51 -4.82
C VAL A 173 -10.52 5.30 -5.55
N VAL A 174 -9.94 4.13 -5.34
CA VAL A 174 -8.66 3.75 -5.95
C VAL A 174 -8.92 3.09 -7.30
N SER A 175 -8.27 3.58 -8.34
CA SER A 175 -8.32 3.00 -9.69
C SER A 175 -6.93 2.63 -10.18
N LEU A 176 -6.81 1.56 -10.94
CA LEU A 176 -5.61 1.15 -11.64
C LEU A 176 -5.87 1.27 -13.16
N ARG A 177 -5.07 2.08 -13.84
CA ARG A 177 -5.28 2.39 -15.28
C ARG A 177 -6.72 2.83 -15.59
N GLY A 178 -7.31 3.62 -14.69
CA GLY A 178 -8.69 4.13 -14.83
C GLY A 178 -9.80 3.10 -14.57
N ASN A 179 -9.49 1.89 -14.14
CA ASN A 179 -10.46 0.89 -13.70
C ASN A 179 -10.48 0.83 -12.16
N ASP A 180 -11.65 1.01 -11.55
CA ASP A 180 -11.86 1.07 -10.10
C ASP A 180 -11.98 -0.31 -9.43
N ASN A 181 -12.12 -1.38 -10.21
CA ASN A 181 -12.19 -2.73 -9.67
C ASN A 181 -10.80 -3.30 -9.35
N VAL A 182 -10.09 -2.62 -8.46
CA VAL A 182 -8.77 -2.99 -7.98
C VAL A 182 -8.89 -3.88 -6.75
N ARG A 183 -8.14 -4.98 -6.72
CA ARG A 183 -8.00 -5.80 -5.51
C ARG A 183 -6.91 -5.23 -4.62
N ILE A 184 -7.27 -4.69 -3.46
CA ILE A 184 -6.30 -4.18 -2.50
C ILE A 184 -6.03 -5.25 -1.44
N LEU A 185 -4.74 -5.53 -1.22
CA LEU A 185 -4.25 -6.50 -0.25
C LEU A 185 -3.34 -5.80 0.76
N ILE A 186 -3.29 -6.33 1.98
CA ILE A 186 -2.32 -5.95 3.00
C ILE A 186 -1.46 -7.19 3.29
N ASN A 187 -0.14 -7.08 3.06
CA ASN A 187 0.79 -8.21 3.18
C ASN A 187 0.35 -9.45 2.36
N GLY A 188 -0.17 -9.21 1.15
CA GLY A 188 -0.65 -10.26 0.25
C GLY A 188 -2.08 -10.76 0.51
N LYS A 189 -2.82 -10.18 1.47
CA LYS A 189 -4.10 -10.71 1.95
C LYS A 189 -5.22 -9.68 1.96
N PRO A 190 -6.47 -10.09 1.72
CA PRO A 190 -7.61 -9.22 1.92
C PRO A 190 -7.74 -8.84 3.40
N SER A 191 -8.15 -7.62 3.66
CA SER A 191 -8.38 -7.12 5.02
C SER A 191 -9.74 -6.43 5.10
N GLY A 192 -10.41 -6.55 6.23
CA GLY A 192 -11.67 -5.85 6.54
C GLY A 192 -11.54 -4.34 6.54
N LEU A 193 -10.33 -3.83 6.80
CA LEU A 193 -9.99 -2.42 6.66
C LEU A 193 -10.37 -1.82 5.29
N VAL A 194 -10.32 -2.66 4.26
CA VAL A 194 -10.67 -2.26 2.89
C VAL A 194 -12.08 -2.76 2.53
N GLY A 195 -12.60 -3.72 3.30
CA GLY A 195 -13.85 -4.41 3.03
C GLY A 195 -15.10 -3.68 3.49
N LEU A 196 -15.17 -3.27 4.76
CA LEU A 196 -16.32 -2.56 5.33
C LEU A 196 -16.23 -1.05 5.05
N SER A 197 -15.18 -0.41 5.53
CA SER A 197 -15.00 1.04 5.44
C SER A 197 -14.57 1.54 4.03
N GLY A 198 -14.48 0.65 3.03
CA GLY A 198 -14.16 1.04 1.64
C GLY A 198 -12.92 1.97 1.52
N PRO A 199 -13.04 3.12 0.79
CA PRO A 199 -11.96 4.11 0.68
C PRO A 199 -11.54 4.73 2.01
N GLU A 200 -12.44 4.81 2.98
CA GLU A 200 -12.18 5.37 4.30
C GLU A 200 -11.20 4.51 5.10
N GLY A 201 -11.27 3.17 4.98
CA GLY A 201 -10.32 2.25 5.62
C GLY A 201 -8.87 2.52 5.23
N LEU A 202 -8.61 2.89 3.97
CA LEU A 202 -7.28 3.23 3.48
C LEU A 202 -6.77 4.56 4.07
N ARG A 203 -7.65 5.49 4.38
CA ARG A 203 -7.32 6.76 5.00
C ARG A 203 -6.91 6.63 6.46
N GLN A 204 -7.27 5.52 7.10
CA GLN A 204 -6.99 5.27 8.52
C GLN A 204 -5.61 4.65 8.76
N ILE A 205 -5.02 3.96 7.77
CA ILE A 205 -3.69 3.36 7.91
C ILE A 205 -2.63 4.45 7.68
N PRO A 206 -1.70 4.66 8.63
CA PRO A 206 -0.65 5.67 8.48
C PRO A 206 0.35 5.30 7.37
N ALA A 207 0.78 6.28 6.59
CA ALA A 207 1.82 6.09 5.58
C ALA A 207 3.14 5.57 6.17
N GLU A 208 3.44 5.95 7.41
CA GLU A 208 4.63 5.53 8.13
C GLU A 208 4.70 4.04 8.43
N SER A 209 3.54 3.35 8.47
CA SER A 209 3.47 1.89 8.68
C SER A 209 3.78 1.09 7.41
N ILE A 210 3.84 1.75 6.23
CA ILE A 210 4.03 1.09 4.94
C ILE A 210 5.53 1.03 4.61
N GLU A 211 5.98 -0.11 4.11
CA GLU A 211 7.31 -0.30 3.53
C GLU A 211 7.27 0.02 2.03
N LYS A 212 6.40 -0.67 1.30
CA LYS A 212 6.24 -0.57 -0.15
C LYS A 212 4.82 -0.88 -0.59
N VAL A 213 4.50 -0.49 -1.82
CA VAL A 213 3.28 -0.91 -2.52
C VAL A 213 3.70 -1.66 -3.78
N GLU A 214 3.18 -2.86 -3.97
CA GLU A 214 3.37 -3.65 -5.18
C GLU A 214 2.16 -3.47 -6.09
N VAL A 215 2.41 -3.05 -7.32
CA VAL A 215 1.40 -2.89 -8.38
C VAL A 215 1.51 -4.07 -9.33
N VAL A 216 0.47 -4.88 -9.38
CA VAL A 216 0.45 -6.12 -10.17
C VAL A 216 -0.63 -6.00 -11.23
N THR A 217 -0.24 -5.67 -12.46
CA THR A 217 -1.16 -5.45 -13.58
C THR A 217 -1.58 -6.75 -14.28
N SER A 218 -0.70 -7.75 -14.27
CA SER A 218 -0.95 -9.09 -14.81
C SER A 218 -0.61 -10.16 -13.76
N PRO A 219 -1.46 -10.28 -12.70
CA PRO A 219 -1.15 -11.14 -11.55
C PRO A 219 -1.03 -12.60 -11.94
N SER A 220 -0.02 -13.27 -11.36
CA SER A 220 0.18 -14.71 -11.50
C SER A 220 -0.92 -15.52 -10.78
N ALA A 221 -0.99 -16.83 -11.01
CA ALA A 221 -2.01 -17.71 -10.44
C ALA A 221 -1.96 -17.81 -8.88
N ARG A 222 -0.85 -17.45 -8.27
CA ARG A 222 -0.67 -17.38 -6.81
C ARG A 222 -1.62 -16.36 -6.16
N TYR A 223 -1.96 -15.30 -6.88
CA TYR A 223 -2.84 -14.26 -6.37
C TYR A 223 -4.32 -14.64 -6.49
N ASP A 224 -5.15 -14.07 -5.60
CA ASP A 224 -6.61 -14.12 -5.64
C ASP A 224 -7.12 -13.67 -7.03
N ALA A 225 -8.07 -14.40 -7.62
CA ALA A 225 -8.61 -14.03 -8.93
C ALA A 225 -9.50 -12.78 -8.90
N ALA A 226 -9.89 -12.27 -7.73
CA ALA A 226 -10.67 -11.05 -7.61
C ALA A 226 -9.87 -9.79 -7.98
N GLY A 227 -10.55 -8.78 -8.56
CA GLY A 227 -9.96 -7.51 -8.99
C GLY A 227 -9.60 -7.49 -10.48
N THR A 228 -10.57 -7.08 -11.30
CA THR A 228 -10.41 -7.09 -12.78
C THR A 228 -9.39 -6.08 -13.31
N ALA A 229 -9.08 -5.02 -12.54
CA ALA A 229 -8.05 -4.04 -12.87
C ALA A 229 -6.62 -4.51 -12.55
N GLY A 230 -6.48 -5.49 -11.66
CA GLY A 230 -5.21 -5.95 -11.09
C GLY A 230 -5.19 -5.87 -9.57
N ILE A 231 -3.99 -5.93 -8.99
CA ILE A 231 -3.79 -5.98 -7.55
C ILE A 231 -2.87 -4.84 -7.09
N LEU A 232 -3.22 -4.24 -5.95
CA LEU A 232 -2.35 -3.37 -5.17
C LEU A 232 -2.06 -4.06 -3.84
N ASN A 233 -0.82 -4.46 -3.62
CA ASN A 233 -0.43 -5.12 -2.40
C ASN A 233 0.39 -4.16 -1.52
N ILE A 234 -0.19 -3.79 -0.40
CA ILE A 234 0.41 -2.87 0.58
C ILE A 234 1.23 -3.69 1.56
N ILE A 235 2.54 -3.54 1.53
CA ILE A 235 3.45 -4.24 2.43
C ILE A 235 3.73 -3.34 3.64
N LEU A 236 3.35 -3.83 4.81
CA LEU A 236 3.64 -3.16 6.08
C LEU A 236 5.09 -3.43 6.51
N LYS A 237 5.71 -2.45 7.18
CA LYS A 237 7.10 -2.55 7.63
C LYS A 237 7.31 -3.70 8.60
N LYS A 238 8.29 -4.55 8.27
CA LYS A 238 8.94 -5.48 9.19
C LYS A 238 10.39 -5.04 9.33
N ASN A 239 10.86 -4.82 10.56
CA ASN A 239 12.26 -4.42 10.75
C ASN A 239 13.10 -5.67 11.04
N THR A 240 14.13 -5.88 10.23
CA THR A 240 15.03 -7.06 10.32
C THR A 240 16.37 -6.74 10.98
N LEU A 241 16.55 -5.52 11.52
CA LEU A 241 17.80 -5.09 12.16
C LEU A 241 17.93 -5.69 13.57
N ASP A 242 19.10 -6.22 13.91
CA ASP A 242 19.40 -6.74 15.24
C ASP A 242 19.41 -5.65 16.31
N GLY A 243 18.97 -6.01 17.52
CA GLY A 243 18.83 -5.14 18.66
C GLY A 243 17.57 -4.27 18.61
N PHE A 244 17.55 -3.24 19.46
CA PHE A 244 16.43 -2.30 19.55
C PHE A 244 16.58 -1.16 18.53
N ASN A 245 15.56 -0.93 17.72
CA ASN A 245 15.51 0.12 16.70
C ASN A 245 14.07 0.55 16.42
N GLY A 246 13.89 1.68 15.73
CA GLY A 246 12.56 2.16 15.39
C GLY A 246 12.50 3.63 15.01
N SER A 247 11.28 4.16 15.01
CA SER A 247 11.02 5.58 14.75
C SER A 247 9.79 6.08 15.51
N ILE A 248 9.84 7.35 15.89
CA ILE A 248 8.70 8.09 16.45
C ILE A 248 8.39 9.23 15.49
N VAL A 249 7.10 9.42 15.20
CA VAL A 249 6.59 10.45 14.30
C VAL A 249 5.52 11.25 15.01
N ALA A 250 5.57 12.55 14.90
CA ALA A 250 4.54 13.48 15.39
C ALA A 250 4.15 14.45 14.27
N ASN A 251 2.85 14.61 14.05
CA ASN A 251 2.30 15.48 13.02
C ASN A 251 1.37 16.50 13.64
N THR A 252 1.35 17.72 13.08
CA THR A 252 0.32 18.73 13.33
C THR A 252 0.01 19.44 12.02
N GLY A 253 -1.23 19.93 11.84
CA GLY A 253 -1.63 20.52 10.55
C GLY A 253 -2.92 21.33 10.60
N VAL A 254 -3.21 21.93 9.44
CA VAL A 254 -4.43 22.70 9.16
C VAL A 254 -5.05 22.15 7.86
N PRO A 255 -6.36 21.79 7.84
CA PRO A 255 -7.29 21.68 8.96
C PRO A 255 -6.73 20.84 10.10
N LYS A 256 -7.35 20.89 11.30
CA LYS A 256 -6.87 20.17 12.48
C LYS A 256 -6.42 18.75 12.13
N ASN A 257 -5.15 18.46 12.34
CA ASN A 257 -4.55 17.16 12.09
C ASN A 257 -3.44 16.95 13.10
N PHE A 258 -3.72 16.17 14.11
CA PHE A 258 -2.74 15.74 15.11
C PHE A 258 -2.58 14.23 15.04
N ARG A 259 -1.34 13.74 14.89
CA ARG A 259 -1.05 12.30 14.86
C ARG A 259 0.29 12.03 15.54
N GLY A 260 0.30 11.02 16.41
CA GLY A 260 1.50 10.44 17.00
C GLY A 260 1.64 8.97 16.55
N SER A 261 2.82 8.56 16.13
CA SER A 261 3.10 7.17 15.74
C SER A 261 4.44 6.72 16.28
N ALA A 262 4.51 5.48 16.77
CA ALA A 262 5.73 4.82 17.18
C ALA A 262 5.84 3.46 16.50
N SER A 263 6.91 3.25 15.72
CA SER A 263 7.27 1.95 15.15
C SER A 263 8.54 1.47 15.82
N LEU A 264 8.45 0.38 16.59
CA LEU A 264 9.53 -0.15 17.40
C LEU A 264 9.78 -1.61 17.03
N ASN A 265 11.03 -2.02 17.10
CA ASN A 265 11.45 -3.38 16.84
C ASN A 265 12.59 -3.78 17.79
N TRP A 266 12.51 -4.98 18.31
CA TRP A 266 13.58 -5.62 19.06
C TRP A 266 13.84 -7.02 18.52
N ARG A 267 15.03 -7.23 17.94
CA ARG A 267 15.44 -8.47 17.31
C ARG A 267 16.67 -9.06 17.98
N THR A 268 16.63 -10.36 18.22
CA THR A 268 17.74 -11.21 18.61
C THR A 268 17.92 -12.31 17.57
N GLU A 269 18.86 -13.23 17.78
CA GLU A 269 19.05 -14.39 16.89
C GLU A 269 17.80 -15.29 16.79
N LYS A 270 17.00 -15.39 17.86
CA LYS A 270 15.84 -16.30 17.91
C LYS A 270 14.48 -15.63 17.99
N VAL A 271 14.44 -14.36 18.36
CA VAL A 271 13.16 -13.65 18.60
C VAL A 271 13.20 -12.29 17.95
N ASN A 272 12.11 -11.94 17.26
CA ASN A 272 11.88 -10.61 16.72
C ASN A 272 10.51 -10.12 17.19
N ILE A 273 10.48 -9.08 18.01
CA ILE A 273 9.25 -8.42 18.46
C ILE A 273 9.14 -7.07 17.75
N PHE A 274 8.04 -6.83 17.11
CA PHE A 274 7.78 -5.58 16.40
C PHE A 274 6.40 -5.02 16.71
N THR A 275 6.31 -3.69 16.72
CA THR A 275 5.04 -2.99 16.89
C THR A 275 5.02 -1.69 16.11
N THR A 276 3.84 -1.32 15.64
CA THR A 276 3.52 0.02 15.15
C THR A 276 2.23 0.46 15.79
N THR A 277 2.29 1.53 16.60
CA THR A 277 1.11 2.10 17.26
C THR A 277 0.95 3.54 16.82
N THR A 278 -0.27 3.94 16.50
CA THR A 278 -0.63 5.30 16.05
C THR A 278 -1.89 5.77 16.77
N VAL A 279 -1.86 7.02 17.21
CA VAL A 279 -3.03 7.76 17.69
C VAL A 279 -3.21 8.98 16.80
N GLY A 280 -4.43 9.35 16.50
CA GLY A 280 -4.73 10.51 15.66
C GLY A 280 -6.03 11.20 16.03
N ASP A 281 -6.08 12.51 15.78
CA ASP A 281 -7.26 13.35 15.87
C ASP A 281 -7.22 14.34 14.70
N SER A 282 -8.23 14.30 13.85
CA SER A 282 -8.25 15.08 12.61
C SER A 282 -9.65 15.58 12.29
N GLU A 283 -9.68 16.72 11.61
CA GLU A 283 -10.89 17.34 11.09
C GLU A 283 -10.76 17.53 9.58
N SER A 284 -11.85 17.36 8.86
CA SER A 284 -11.93 17.67 7.43
C SER A 284 -13.27 18.29 7.10
N GLU A 285 -13.21 19.39 6.35
CA GLU A 285 -14.39 20.09 5.81
C GLU A 285 -14.51 19.78 4.33
N GLY A 286 -15.74 19.78 3.85
CA GLY A 286 -16.05 19.60 2.44
C GLY A 286 -17.47 19.98 2.14
N GLY A 287 -17.91 19.71 0.90
CA GLY A 287 -19.27 20.03 0.49
C GLY A 287 -19.49 19.81 -1.01
N GLY A 288 -20.68 20.17 -1.47
CA GLY A 288 -21.02 20.04 -2.88
C GLY A 288 -22.32 20.74 -3.25
N VAL A 289 -22.53 20.86 -4.55
CA VAL A 289 -23.81 21.30 -5.15
C VAL A 289 -24.28 20.23 -6.12
N PHE A 290 -25.59 20.00 -6.12
CA PHE A 290 -26.28 19.02 -6.96
C PHE A 290 -27.54 19.70 -7.52
N ASN A 291 -27.55 19.97 -8.82
CA ASN A 291 -28.63 20.65 -9.48
C ASN A 291 -29.24 19.72 -10.50
N SER A 292 -30.51 19.39 -10.33
CA SER A 292 -31.25 18.48 -11.21
C SER A 292 -32.40 19.21 -11.90
N GLU A 293 -32.51 19.04 -13.20
CA GLU A 293 -33.60 19.48 -14.05
C GLU A 293 -34.34 18.22 -14.51
N TYR A 294 -35.63 18.17 -14.25
CA TYR A 294 -36.50 17.09 -14.67
C TYR A 294 -37.08 17.38 -16.05
N LEU A 295 -37.20 16.35 -16.88
CA LEU A 295 -37.60 16.41 -18.27
C LEU A 295 -38.94 15.63 -18.51
N GLY A 296 -39.44 15.62 -19.73
CA GLY A 296 -40.62 14.83 -20.09
C GLY A 296 -41.87 15.23 -19.33
N ALA A 297 -42.52 14.32 -18.65
CA ALA A 297 -43.78 14.58 -17.90
C ALA A 297 -43.55 15.47 -16.66
N GLN A 298 -42.35 15.59 -16.18
CA GLN A 298 -41.95 16.39 -15.02
C GLN A 298 -41.19 17.68 -15.45
N ALA A 299 -41.23 18.04 -16.73
CA ALA A 299 -40.55 19.22 -17.26
C ALA A 299 -40.97 20.50 -16.53
N GLY A 300 -39.98 21.32 -16.15
CA GLY A 300 -40.19 22.53 -15.35
C GLY A 300 -40.00 22.33 -13.85
N ASN A 301 -39.73 21.08 -13.38
CA ASN A 301 -39.30 20.84 -12.02
C ASN A 301 -37.77 20.92 -11.94
N PHE A 302 -37.24 21.50 -10.85
CA PHE A 302 -35.82 21.56 -10.53
C PHE A 302 -35.60 21.20 -9.07
N SER A 303 -34.46 20.58 -8.76
CA SER A 303 -33.96 20.40 -7.41
C SER A 303 -32.52 20.89 -7.31
N ASN A 304 -32.31 21.94 -6.53
CA ASN A 304 -31.00 22.54 -6.28
C ASN A 304 -30.58 22.23 -4.86
N GLU A 305 -29.57 21.36 -4.69
CA GLU A 305 -29.09 20.99 -3.37
C GLU A 305 -27.68 21.57 -3.15
N ARG A 306 -27.47 22.17 -1.98
CA ARG A 306 -26.16 22.59 -1.49
C ARG A 306 -25.88 21.89 -0.16
N ARG A 307 -24.79 21.13 -0.11
CA ARG A 307 -24.34 20.39 1.06
C ARG A 307 -23.00 20.93 1.56
N ASP A 308 -22.91 21.18 2.85
CA ASP A 308 -21.68 21.49 3.56
C ASP A 308 -21.54 20.47 4.72
N TYR A 309 -20.32 19.98 4.98
CA TYR A 309 -20.10 19.03 6.06
C TYR A 309 -18.74 19.20 6.74
N THR A 310 -18.70 18.88 8.05
CA THR A 310 -17.52 18.82 8.86
C THR A 310 -17.41 17.43 9.47
N ARG A 311 -16.26 16.79 9.32
CA ARG A 311 -15.99 15.45 9.86
C ARG A 311 -14.83 15.50 10.83
N ASN A 312 -15.09 15.09 12.06
CA ASN A 312 -14.09 14.91 13.11
C ASN A 312 -13.82 13.42 13.28
N ARG A 313 -12.55 13.03 13.33
CA ARG A 313 -12.17 11.63 13.49
C ARG A 313 -11.06 11.47 14.52
N LYS A 314 -11.28 10.57 15.48
CA LYS A 314 -10.25 10.05 16.38
C LYS A 314 -9.95 8.62 16.01
N ASN A 315 -8.68 8.27 15.87
CA ASN A 315 -8.28 6.93 15.52
C ASN A 315 -7.16 6.40 16.40
N PHE A 316 -7.27 5.14 16.75
CA PHE A 316 -6.24 4.32 17.37
C PHE A 316 -5.94 3.12 16.46
N PHE A 317 -4.67 2.87 16.22
CA PHE A 317 -4.18 1.74 15.44
C PHE A 317 -3.00 1.12 16.14
N THR A 318 -2.96 -0.20 16.27
CA THR A 318 -1.78 -0.92 16.71
C THR A 318 -1.63 -2.24 15.98
N ASN A 319 -0.41 -2.57 15.61
CA ASN A 319 -0.01 -3.86 15.09
C ASN A 319 1.15 -4.36 15.95
N ILE A 320 1.02 -5.55 16.52
CA ILE A 320 2.04 -6.18 17.38
C ILE A 320 2.31 -7.57 16.82
N GLY A 321 3.59 -7.93 16.69
CA GLY A 321 3.97 -9.26 16.23
C GLY A 321 5.20 -9.78 16.95
N LEU A 322 5.23 -11.10 17.07
CA LEU A 322 6.34 -11.89 17.58
C LEU A 322 6.70 -12.95 16.55
N GLU A 323 7.92 -12.92 16.04
CA GLU A 323 8.49 -13.97 15.22
C GLU A 323 9.47 -14.77 16.05
N TYR A 324 9.26 -16.08 16.11
CA TYR A 324 10.19 -17.03 16.72
C TYR A 324 10.93 -17.77 15.61
N ILE A 325 12.24 -17.70 15.64
CA ILE A 325 13.17 -18.31 14.69
C ILE A 325 13.71 -19.59 15.32
N PHE A 326 13.21 -20.77 14.89
CA PHE A 326 13.65 -22.06 15.39
C PHE A 326 15.08 -22.33 14.95
N ASP A 327 15.34 -22.09 13.68
CA ASP A 327 16.61 -22.22 12.99
C ASP A 327 16.64 -21.27 11.77
N ASP A 328 17.74 -21.23 11.01
CA ASP A 328 17.90 -20.36 9.83
C ASP A 328 16.89 -20.66 8.71
N GLN A 329 16.19 -21.78 8.79
CA GLN A 329 15.25 -22.26 7.78
C GLN A 329 13.81 -22.27 8.25
N THR A 330 13.54 -22.12 9.55
CA THR A 330 12.20 -22.29 10.11
C THR A 330 11.83 -21.14 11.02
N SER A 331 10.72 -20.47 10.73
CA SER A 331 10.17 -19.42 11.59
C SER A 331 8.66 -19.54 11.76
N LEU A 332 8.17 -19.05 12.89
CA LEU A 332 6.75 -18.90 13.20
C LEU A 332 6.50 -17.46 13.65
N THR A 333 5.64 -16.77 12.94
CA THR A 333 5.22 -15.41 13.29
C THR A 333 3.77 -15.43 13.78
N VAL A 334 3.55 -14.90 14.97
CA VAL A 334 2.23 -14.59 15.53
C VAL A 334 2.08 -13.08 15.53
N SER A 335 1.00 -12.57 14.97
CA SER A 335 0.74 -11.13 14.98
C SER A 335 -0.72 -10.82 15.25
N GLY A 336 -0.95 -9.69 15.90
CA GLY A 336 -2.27 -9.13 16.14
C GLY A 336 -2.34 -7.69 15.64
N PHE A 337 -3.48 -7.34 15.10
CA PHE A 337 -3.80 -6.02 14.63
C PHE A 337 -5.07 -5.58 15.31
N TYR A 338 -5.09 -4.34 15.82
CA TYR A 338 -6.26 -3.71 16.40
C TYR A 338 -6.40 -2.28 15.88
N ARG A 339 -7.59 -1.92 15.48
CA ARG A 339 -7.96 -0.57 15.06
C ARG A 339 -9.27 -0.18 15.72
N LYS A 340 -9.35 1.08 16.15
CA LYS A 340 -10.59 1.73 16.56
C LYS A 340 -10.63 3.13 15.94
N SER A 341 -11.78 3.52 15.40
CA SER A 341 -12.02 4.84 14.83
C SER A 341 -13.38 5.35 15.30
N ASP A 342 -13.38 6.52 15.92
CA ASP A 342 -14.58 7.25 16.30
C ASP A 342 -14.71 8.45 15.34
N ARG A 343 -15.82 8.57 14.63
CA ARG A 343 -16.09 9.66 13.69
C ARG A 343 -17.39 10.36 14.08
N ASN A 344 -17.35 11.68 14.12
CA ASN A 344 -18.53 12.53 14.22
C ASN A 344 -18.58 13.41 12.97
N SER A 345 -19.69 13.39 12.28
CA SER A 345 -19.92 14.11 11.03
C SER A 345 -21.19 14.93 11.13
N LEU A 346 -21.06 16.24 10.97
CA LEU A 346 -22.20 17.15 10.85
C LEU A 346 -22.34 17.57 9.39
N SER A 347 -23.51 17.35 8.80
CA SER A 347 -23.84 17.70 7.43
C SER A 347 -25.09 18.59 7.41
N SER A 348 -25.02 19.75 6.76
CA SER A 348 -26.19 20.58 6.45
C SER A 348 -26.41 20.59 4.94
N THR A 349 -27.63 20.28 4.52
CA THR A 349 -28.06 20.26 3.12
C THR A 349 -29.24 21.21 2.97
N ASN A 350 -29.08 22.28 2.19
CA ASN A 350 -30.14 23.13 1.77
C ASN A 350 -30.69 22.66 0.42
N ILE A 351 -31.97 22.43 0.30
CA ILE A 351 -32.66 21.92 -0.87
C ILE A 351 -33.71 22.91 -1.31
N GLU A 352 -33.55 23.49 -2.53
CA GLU A 352 -34.50 24.28 -3.18
C GLU A 352 -35.23 23.46 -4.25
N SER A 353 -36.50 23.16 -4.03
CA SER A 353 -37.35 22.42 -4.96
C SER A 353 -38.26 23.40 -5.69
N ILE A 354 -38.11 23.49 -7.01
CA ILE A 354 -38.86 24.40 -7.88
C ILE A 354 -39.79 23.54 -8.72
N THR A 355 -41.07 23.93 -8.69
CA THR A 355 -42.10 23.38 -9.58
C THR A 355 -42.71 24.55 -10.37
N PRO A 356 -43.46 24.31 -11.47
CA PRO A 356 -44.12 25.38 -12.23
C PRO A 356 -45.05 26.27 -11.42
N ILE A 357 -45.47 25.85 -10.24
CA ILE A 357 -46.45 26.53 -9.40
C ILE A 357 -45.92 26.97 -8.04
N SER A 358 -44.77 26.47 -7.62
CA SER A 358 -44.22 26.75 -6.27
C SER A 358 -42.71 26.58 -6.23
N THR A 359 -42.06 27.32 -5.34
CA THR A 359 -40.67 27.10 -4.91
C THR A 359 -40.69 26.77 -3.43
N LEU A 360 -39.97 25.72 -3.02
CA LEU A 360 -39.91 25.21 -1.67
C LEU A 360 -38.47 25.08 -1.22
N ASP A 361 -38.10 25.77 -0.14
CA ASP A 361 -36.80 25.67 0.49
C ASP A 361 -36.90 24.78 1.73
N THR A 362 -36.07 23.76 1.80
CA THR A 362 -35.96 22.84 2.94
C THR A 362 -34.51 22.71 3.39
N GLU A 363 -34.32 22.50 4.69
CA GLU A 363 -33.02 22.19 5.29
C GLU A 363 -33.06 20.82 5.89
N ARG A 364 -32.00 20.05 5.64
CA ARG A 364 -31.73 18.73 6.26
C ARG A 364 -30.40 18.81 6.97
N ILE A 365 -30.42 18.66 8.30
CA ILE A 365 -29.21 18.54 9.12
C ILE A 365 -29.09 17.07 9.51
N GLU A 366 -27.89 16.52 9.37
CA GLU A 366 -27.58 15.16 9.75
C GLU A 366 -26.37 15.19 10.70
N ASP A 367 -26.59 14.71 11.91
CA ASP A 367 -25.54 14.50 12.92
C ASP A 367 -25.28 13.00 13.02
N GLU A 368 -24.12 12.57 12.54
CA GLU A 368 -23.74 11.17 12.41
C GLU A 368 -22.58 10.85 13.36
N VAL A 369 -22.73 9.81 14.14
CA VAL A 369 -21.66 9.21 14.96
C VAL A 369 -21.39 7.80 14.47
N GLU A 370 -20.15 7.54 14.05
CA GLU A 370 -19.69 6.22 13.58
C GLU A 370 -18.60 5.68 14.50
N LEU A 371 -18.77 4.46 14.98
CA LEU A 371 -17.77 3.70 15.70
C LEU A 371 -17.35 2.48 14.87
N ASP A 372 -16.07 2.37 14.59
CA ASP A 372 -15.49 1.36 13.71
C ASP A 372 -14.35 0.64 14.46
N GLU A 373 -14.47 -0.67 14.62
CA GLU A 373 -13.49 -1.51 15.33
C GLU A 373 -13.11 -2.73 14.50
N THR A 374 -11.80 -2.98 14.32
CA THR A 374 -11.28 -4.17 13.64
C THR A 374 -10.23 -4.86 14.49
N LYS A 375 -10.37 -6.18 14.67
CA LYS A 375 -9.42 -7.09 15.32
C LYS A 375 -8.99 -8.16 14.35
N GLN A 376 -7.68 -8.38 14.24
CA GLN A 376 -7.14 -9.45 13.40
C GLN A 376 -6.07 -10.21 14.16
N PHE A 377 -6.07 -11.50 14.00
CA PHE A 377 -5.03 -12.42 14.45
C PHE A 377 -4.46 -13.16 13.24
N THR A 378 -3.15 -13.27 13.16
CA THR A 378 -2.45 -13.96 12.06
C THR A 378 -1.39 -14.88 12.63
N LEU A 379 -1.36 -16.11 12.14
CA LEU A 379 -0.31 -17.09 12.35
C LEU A 379 0.34 -17.39 11.00
N ASN A 380 1.67 -17.22 10.90
CA ASN A 380 2.41 -17.50 9.68
C ASN A 380 3.58 -18.43 10.00
N TYR A 381 3.62 -19.58 9.35
CA TYR A 381 4.71 -20.56 9.43
C TYR A 381 5.47 -20.56 8.11
N THR A 382 6.79 -20.42 8.19
CA THR A 382 7.68 -20.49 7.04
C THR A 382 8.72 -21.58 7.28
N LYS A 383 8.83 -22.50 6.32
CA LYS A 383 9.86 -23.53 6.27
C LYS A 383 10.60 -23.42 4.95
N LYS A 384 11.88 -23.10 5.01
CA LYS A 384 12.83 -23.21 3.89
C LYS A 384 13.45 -24.59 3.93
N PHE A 385 13.49 -25.29 2.82
CA PHE A 385 14.09 -26.63 2.73
C PHE A 385 15.55 -26.55 2.28
N ASP A 386 15.90 -25.44 1.59
CA ASP A 386 17.26 -25.13 1.16
C ASP A 386 17.47 -23.61 1.03
N ASP A 387 18.66 -23.19 0.61
CA ASP A 387 18.99 -21.78 0.36
C ASP A 387 18.67 -21.34 -1.08
N LYS A 388 18.05 -22.22 -1.91
CA LYS A 388 17.73 -21.97 -3.32
C LYS A 388 16.28 -21.54 -3.53
N GLY A 389 15.53 -21.29 -2.43
CA GLY A 389 14.15 -20.84 -2.48
C GLY A 389 13.10 -21.96 -2.45
N HIS A 390 13.50 -23.18 -2.11
CA HIS A 390 12.58 -24.27 -1.83
C HIS A 390 11.92 -24.02 -0.48
N GLU A 391 10.63 -23.67 -0.49
CA GLU A 391 9.94 -23.26 0.73
C GLU A 391 8.46 -23.66 0.78
N LEU A 392 7.95 -23.76 1.99
CA LEU A 392 6.54 -23.85 2.33
C LEU A 392 6.19 -22.69 3.25
N VAL A 393 5.18 -21.92 2.84
CA VAL A 393 4.56 -20.88 3.67
C VAL A 393 3.13 -21.31 3.96
N ALA A 394 2.78 -21.43 5.25
CA ALA A 394 1.42 -21.74 5.68
C ALA A 394 0.90 -20.63 6.59
N GLU A 395 -0.35 -20.25 6.39
CA GLU A 395 -0.92 -19.13 7.11
C GLU A 395 -2.36 -19.38 7.50
N PHE A 396 -2.70 -18.87 8.69
CA PHE A 396 -4.04 -18.74 9.21
C PHE A 396 -4.28 -17.27 9.60
N GLN A 397 -5.42 -16.71 9.19
CA GLN A 397 -5.88 -15.39 9.62
C GLN A 397 -7.32 -15.49 10.11
N TYR A 398 -7.58 -14.87 11.25
CA TYR A 398 -8.93 -14.61 11.77
C TYR A 398 -9.09 -13.09 11.91
N GLU A 399 -10.21 -12.56 11.40
CA GLU A 399 -10.52 -11.13 11.45
C GLU A 399 -11.97 -10.95 11.85
N SER A 400 -12.21 -9.99 12.73
CA SER A 400 -13.53 -9.51 13.13
C SER A 400 -13.56 -7.98 13.02
N SER A 401 -14.57 -7.46 12.32
CA SER A 401 -14.81 -6.02 12.20
C SER A 401 -16.25 -5.72 12.57
N VAL A 402 -16.44 -4.61 13.28
CA VAL A 402 -17.76 -4.08 13.67
C VAL A 402 -17.77 -2.60 13.32
N GLU A 403 -18.87 -2.12 12.76
CA GLU A 403 -19.11 -0.72 12.43
C GLU A 403 -20.54 -0.39 12.87
N ASP A 404 -20.67 0.52 13.82
CA ASP A 404 -21.94 1.05 14.31
C ASP A 404 -22.06 2.51 13.92
N GLU A 405 -23.15 2.90 13.29
CA GLU A 405 -23.44 4.26 12.83
C GLU A 405 -24.82 4.67 13.34
N ASP A 406 -24.85 5.77 14.08
CA ASP A 406 -26.06 6.45 14.54
C ASP A 406 -26.17 7.79 13.81
N SER A 407 -27.29 8.06 13.16
CA SER A 407 -27.56 9.32 12.44
C SER A 407 -28.89 9.92 12.88
N ASP A 408 -28.80 11.10 13.50
CA ASP A 408 -29.96 11.96 13.77
C ASP A 408 -30.19 12.88 12.57
N ILE A 409 -31.33 12.73 11.91
CA ILE A 409 -31.73 13.51 10.75
C ILE A 409 -32.80 14.50 11.16
N ILE A 410 -32.45 15.77 11.16
CA ILE A 410 -33.32 16.88 11.52
C ILE A 410 -33.88 17.48 10.22
N THR A 411 -35.18 17.30 10.03
CA THR A 411 -35.99 17.84 8.94
C THR A 411 -37.36 18.25 9.52
N ALA A 412 -38.33 18.59 8.65
CA ALA A 412 -39.71 18.83 9.10
C ALA A 412 -40.30 17.58 9.81
N ILE A 413 -39.89 16.40 9.42
CA ILE A 413 -40.21 15.11 10.06
C ILE A 413 -38.89 14.45 10.42
N PRO A 414 -38.42 14.57 11.68
CA PRO A 414 -37.15 14.00 12.11
C PRO A 414 -37.08 12.48 11.98
N GLU A 415 -35.90 11.96 11.65
CA GLU A 415 -35.61 10.53 11.55
C GLU A 415 -34.40 10.17 12.38
N GLU A 416 -34.40 8.98 12.97
CA GLU A 416 -33.21 8.32 13.53
C GLU A 416 -32.87 7.13 12.64
N VAL A 417 -31.61 7.04 12.24
CA VAL A 417 -31.11 5.92 11.42
C VAL A 417 -29.97 5.27 12.17
N PHE A 418 -30.10 3.98 12.40
CA PHE A 418 -29.05 3.16 13.00
C PHE A 418 -28.62 2.08 12.02
N THR A 419 -27.28 1.95 11.84
CA THR A 419 -26.67 0.88 11.06
C THR A 419 -25.66 0.13 11.92
N ALA A 420 -25.84 -1.16 12.10
CA ALA A 420 -24.83 -2.04 12.70
C ALA A 420 -24.34 -3.04 11.65
N GLU A 421 -23.05 -2.95 11.33
CA GLU A 421 -22.40 -3.92 10.45
C GLU A 421 -21.38 -4.75 11.22
N SER A 422 -21.46 -6.06 11.08
CA SER A 422 -20.45 -6.98 11.60
C SER A 422 -19.90 -7.85 10.48
N GLN A 423 -18.59 -8.08 10.48
CA GLN A 423 -17.94 -8.98 9.53
C GLN A 423 -16.95 -9.89 10.25
N THR A 424 -17.07 -11.18 9.97
CA THR A 424 -16.06 -12.19 10.35
C THR A 424 -15.43 -12.76 9.09
N ARG A 425 -14.10 -12.92 9.11
CA ARG A 425 -13.36 -13.56 8.03
C ARG A 425 -12.35 -14.55 8.58
N ILE A 426 -12.30 -15.73 7.97
CA ILE A 426 -11.31 -16.76 8.22
C ILE A 426 -10.58 -17.05 6.91
N LEU A 427 -9.25 -17.04 6.94
CA LEU A 427 -8.42 -17.34 5.79
C LEU A 427 -7.39 -18.41 6.16
N TYR A 428 -7.30 -19.43 5.31
CA TYR A 428 -6.24 -20.42 5.30
C TYR A 428 -5.53 -20.34 3.97
N GLN A 429 -4.20 -20.33 4.00
CA GLN A 429 -3.40 -20.34 2.80
C GLN A 429 -2.16 -21.21 3.02
N ALA A 430 -1.79 -21.98 2.00
CA ALA A 430 -0.55 -22.71 1.96
C ALA A 430 0.05 -22.59 0.56
N ASP A 431 1.29 -22.13 0.47
CA ASP A 431 2.04 -21.94 -0.76
C ASP A 431 3.33 -22.78 -0.69
N TYR A 432 3.51 -23.66 -1.65
CA TYR A 432 4.71 -24.48 -1.80
C TYR A 432 5.43 -24.07 -3.07
N VAL A 433 6.69 -23.68 -2.91
CA VAL A 433 7.58 -23.26 -3.99
C VAL A 433 8.71 -24.27 -4.09
N TRP A 434 8.88 -24.83 -5.28
CA TRP A 434 9.93 -25.81 -5.56
C TRP A 434 10.78 -25.35 -6.77
N PRO A 435 11.95 -24.74 -6.52
CA PRO A 435 12.94 -24.52 -7.56
C PRO A 435 13.54 -25.88 -7.95
N ILE A 436 13.26 -26.30 -9.18
CA ILE A 436 13.77 -27.59 -9.74
C ILE A 436 15.26 -27.43 -10.06
N ASP A 437 15.62 -26.27 -10.61
CA ASP A 437 16.99 -25.82 -10.86
C ASP A 437 17.07 -24.29 -10.77
N GLU A 438 18.22 -23.67 -11.05
CA GLU A 438 18.45 -22.22 -10.97
C GLU A 438 17.54 -21.39 -11.91
N ASN A 439 16.98 -22.02 -12.94
CA ASN A 439 16.17 -21.38 -13.98
C ASN A 439 14.76 -21.92 -14.05
N THR A 440 14.39 -22.93 -13.26
CA THR A 440 13.11 -23.63 -13.35
C THR A 440 12.43 -23.72 -12.00
N GLN A 441 11.22 -23.22 -11.87
CA GLN A 441 10.44 -23.18 -10.64
C GLN A 441 9.03 -23.74 -10.87
N PHE A 442 8.59 -24.57 -9.94
CA PHE A 442 7.22 -25.06 -9.85
C PHE A 442 6.60 -24.58 -8.55
N GLU A 443 5.35 -24.14 -8.60
CA GLU A 443 4.61 -23.72 -7.44
C GLU A 443 3.22 -24.35 -7.43
N LEU A 444 2.73 -24.65 -6.24
CA LEU A 444 1.36 -25.04 -6.02
C LEU A 444 0.86 -24.43 -4.71
N GLY A 445 -0.44 -24.18 -4.61
CA GLY A 445 -0.99 -23.69 -3.36
C GLY A 445 -2.49 -23.85 -3.28
N TYR A 446 -2.97 -23.68 -2.06
CA TYR A 446 -4.38 -23.68 -1.72
C TYR A 446 -4.71 -22.45 -0.87
N ARG A 447 -5.92 -21.90 -1.10
CA ARG A 447 -6.45 -20.79 -0.31
C ARG A 447 -7.94 -20.97 -0.08
N GLY A 448 -8.34 -20.97 1.19
CA GLY A 448 -9.73 -20.88 1.63
C GLY A 448 -9.99 -19.50 2.23
N ASN A 449 -11.02 -18.78 1.78
CA ASN A 449 -11.46 -17.49 2.32
C ASN A 449 -12.94 -17.56 2.62
N PHE A 450 -13.29 -17.48 3.90
CA PHE A 450 -14.64 -17.63 4.43
C PHE A 450 -15.04 -16.32 5.10
N LYS A 451 -16.03 -15.65 4.52
CA LYS A 451 -16.53 -14.34 4.99
C LYS A 451 -18.01 -14.46 5.34
N THR A 452 -18.37 -13.95 6.50
CA THR A 452 -19.76 -13.67 6.88
C THR A 452 -19.87 -12.19 7.25
N GLN A 453 -20.90 -11.53 6.76
CA GLN A 453 -21.21 -10.13 7.06
C GLN A 453 -22.69 -10.04 7.39
N GLU A 454 -23.03 -9.36 8.46
CA GLU A 454 -24.41 -9.05 8.85
C GLU A 454 -24.54 -7.53 8.90
N THR A 455 -25.63 -7.02 8.37
CA THR A 455 -25.99 -5.60 8.35
C THR A 455 -27.41 -5.49 8.92
N ASP A 456 -27.52 -4.82 10.06
CA ASP A 456 -28.80 -4.41 10.66
C ASP A 456 -28.97 -2.91 10.40
N TYR A 457 -29.98 -2.56 9.64
CA TYR A 457 -30.30 -1.20 9.25
C TYR A 457 -31.69 -0.87 9.73
N SER A 458 -31.84 0.08 10.64
CA SER A 458 -33.11 0.48 11.21
C SER A 458 -33.35 1.97 11.03
N VAL A 459 -34.59 2.32 10.72
CA VAL A 459 -35.07 3.70 10.58
C VAL A 459 -36.26 3.88 11.49
N ALA A 460 -36.25 4.94 12.29
CA ALA A 460 -37.39 5.39 13.06
C ALA A 460 -37.75 6.81 12.62
N ILE A 461 -39.03 7.06 12.44
CA ILE A 461 -39.57 8.35 12.00
C ILE A 461 -40.38 8.95 13.14
N GLN A 462 -40.20 10.26 13.38
CA GLN A 462 -40.93 10.94 14.43
C GLN A 462 -42.41 11.11 14.08
N ASP A 463 -43.29 10.54 14.92
CA ASP A 463 -44.74 10.77 14.89
C ASP A 463 -45.19 11.25 16.27
N ASN A 464 -45.89 12.40 16.34
CA ASN A 464 -46.37 12.99 17.60
C ASN A 464 -45.27 13.12 18.68
N ASN A 465 -44.06 13.52 18.34
CA ASN A 465 -42.89 13.64 19.20
C ASN A 465 -42.35 12.29 19.77
N VAL A 466 -42.72 11.18 19.16
CA VAL A 466 -42.18 9.85 19.50
C VAL A 466 -41.59 9.23 18.22
N PHE A 467 -40.40 8.68 18.31
CA PHE A 467 -39.80 7.93 17.20
C PHE A 467 -40.45 6.55 17.10
N VAL A 468 -41.04 6.29 15.93
CA VAL A 468 -41.71 5.02 15.60
C VAL A 468 -40.90 4.26 14.58
N PRO A 469 -40.50 3.00 14.82
CA PRO A 469 -39.77 2.21 13.84
C PRO A 469 -40.53 2.09 12.51
N ASN A 470 -39.85 2.35 11.42
CA ASN A 470 -40.37 2.20 10.06
C ASN A 470 -39.85 0.87 9.47
N THR A 471 -40.74 -0.14 9.44
CA THR A 471 -40.42 -1.50 8.98
C THR A 471 -40.17 -1.57 7.46
N ASP A 472 -40.73 -0.65 6.68
CA ASP A 472 -40.58 -0.64 5.23
C ASP A 472 -39.21 -0.12 4.80
N LEU A 473 -38.56 0.65 5.67
CA LEU A 473 -37.21 1.20 5.44
C LEU A 473 -36.13 0.41 6.23
N SER A 474 -36.52 -0.40 7.19
CA SER A 474 -35.60 -1.16 8.04
C SER A 474 -35.35 -2.56 7.46
N ASN A 475 -34.12 -3.05 7.55
CA ASN A 475 -33.82 -4.40 7.05
C ASN A 475 -32.66 -5.06 7.78
N PHE A 476 -32.65 -6.38 7.76
CA PHE A 476 -31.56 -7.22 8.22
C PHE A 476 -31.06 -8.12 7.10
N LEU A 477 -29.79 -7.94 6.71
CA LEU A 477 -29.13 -8.71 5.66
C LEU A 477 -27.99 -9.54 6.25
N ALA A 478 -27.98 -10.86 6.02
CA ALA A 478 -26.81 -11.70 6.24
C ALA A 478 -26.20 -12.12 4.89
N TYR A 479 -24.93 -11.85 4.70
CA TYR A 479 -24.18 -12.19 3.50
C TYR A 479 -23.04 -13.13 3.83
N THR A 480 -22.98 -14.28 3.17
CA THR A 480 -21.91 -15.26 3.33
C THR A 480 -21.22 -15.48 1.99
N GLU A 481 -19.89 -15.40 1.96
CA GLU A 481 -19.07 -15.68 0.78
C GLU A 481 -17.93 -16.64 1.15
N ASN A 482 -17.98 -17.86 0.62
CA ASN A 482 -16.99 -18.89 0.84
C ASN A 482 -16.29 -19.18 -0.49
N VAL A 483 -15.00 -18.90 -0.57
CA VAL A 483 -14.18 -19.14 -1.77
C VAL A 483 -13.06 -20.10 -1.43
N ASN A 484 -13.06 -21.25 -2.12
CA ASN A 484 -11.99 -22.24 -2.07
C ASN A 484 -11.22 -22.18 -3.40
N ALA A 485 -9.92 -22.10 -3.34
CA ALA A 485 -9.08 -21.94 -4.52
C ALA A 485 -7.86 -22.84 -4.44
N ALA A 486 -7.53 -23.48 -5.56
CA ALA A 486 -6.28 -24.19 -5.77
C ALA A 486 -5.57 -23.61 -6.99
N TYR A 487 -4.26 -23.52 -6.94
CA TYR A 487 -3.47 -23.06 -8.08
C TYR A 487 -2.21 -23.87 -8.27
N THR A 488 -1.73 -23.85 -9.49
CA THR A 488 -0.39 -24.32 -9.86
C THR A 488 0.22 -23.35 -10.87
N GLN A 489 1.53 -23.19 -10.79
CA GLN A 489 2.27 -22.43 -11.80
C GLN A 489 3.65 -23.00 -12.05
N PHE A 490 4.13 -22.82 -13.27
CA PHE A 490 5.42 -23.31 -13.75
C PHE A 490 6.13 -22.16 -14.45
N GLY A 491 7.34 -21.85 -14.00
CA GLY A 491 8.21 -20.82 -14.55
C GLY A 491 9.56 -21.39 -14.98
N LYS A 492 10.06 -20.90 -16.13
CA LYS A 492 11.38 -21.26 -16.61
C LYS A 492 12.05 -20.11 -17.36
N LYS A 493 13.36 -19.96 -17.14
CA LYS A 493 14.23 -19.09 -17.91
C LYS A 493 15.13 -19.93 -18.82
N ILE A 494 15.14 -19.60 -20.10
CA ILE A 494 16.01 -20.21 -21.11
C ILE A 494 16.77 -19.07 -21.77
N ASP A 495 18.05 -18.93 -21.43
CA ASP A 495 18.91 -17.81 -21.85
C ASP A 495 18.25 -16.45 -21.57
N LYS A 496 17.82 -15.76 -22.62
CA LYS A 496 17.17 -14.45 -22.58
C LYS A 496 15.65 -14.50 -22.49
N PHE A 497 15.05 -15.67 -22.61
CA PHE A 497 13.61 -15.85 -22.61
C PHE A 497 13.12 -16.48 -21.30
N SER A 498 12.20 -15.82 -20.64
CA SER A 498 11.54 -16.30 -19.41
C SER A 498 10.04 -16.44 -19.64
N TYR A 499 9.45 -17.49 -19.08
CA TYR A 499 8.00 -17.68 -19.09
C TYR A 499 7.48 -18.20 -17.76
N LEU A 500 6.26 -17.80 -17.44
CA LEU A 500 5.49 -18.26 -16.28
C LEU A 500 4.08 -18.59 -16.75
N PHE A 501 3.67 -19.84 -16.63
CA PHE A 501 2.31 -20.32 -16.89
C PHE A 501 1.65 -20.69 -15.59
N GLY A 502 0.48 -20.16 -15.33
CA GLY A 502 -0.28 -20.46 -14.13
C GLY A 502 -1.74 -20.78 -14.43
N LEU A 503 -2.31 -21.63 -13.61
CA LEU A 503 -3.73 -21.97 -13.64
C LEU A 503 -4.26 -21.99 -12.22
N ARG A 504 -5.34 -21.24 -12.00
CA ARG A 504 -6.07 -21.19 -10.74
C ARG A 504 -7.51 -21.59 -10.96
N MET A 505 -8.06 -22.40 -10.07
CA MET A 505 -9.47 -22.75 -10.00
C MET A 505 -10.05 -22.16 -8.72
N GLU A 506 -11.17 -21.49 -8.79
CA GLU A 506 -11.92 -21.00 -7.63
C GLU A 506 -13.34 -21.53 -7.63
N HIS A 507 -13.75 -22.10 -6.51
CA HIS A 507 -15.13 -22.48 -6.21
C HIS A 507 -15.72 -21.50 -5.20
N SER A 508 -16.76 -20.79 -5.60
CA SER A 508 -17.44 -19.76 -4.80
C SER A 508 -18.85 -20.20 -4.44
N ASN A 509 -19.17 -20.08 -3.16
CA ASN A 509 -20.52 -20.28 -2.62
C ASN A 509 -20.93 -18.98 -1.92
N ILE A 510 -21.95 -18.30 -2.46
CA ILE A 510 -22.49 -17.06 -1.93
C ILE A 510 -23.93 -17.29 -1.46
N ILE A 511 -24.23 -16.82 -0.26
CA ILE A 511 -25.57 -16.85 0.31
C ILE A 511 -25.95 -15.41 0.69
N ILE A 512 -27.05 -14.95 0.15
CA ILE A 512 -27.68 -13.66 0.45
C ILE A 512 -28.97 -14.03 1.20
N ASP A 513 -29.02 -13.72 2.48
CA ASP A 513 -30.15 -14.05 3.38
C ASP A 513 -30.77 -12.75 3.87
N GLN A 514 -31.77 -12.28 3.15
CA GLN A 514 -32.55 -11.08 3.51
C GLN A 514 -33.65 -11.51 4.49
N ARG A 515 -33.37 -11.33 5.79
CA ARG A 515 -34.22 -11.84 6.85
C ARG A 515 -35.54 -11.08 6.99
N THR A 516 -35.54 -9.79 6.69
CA THR A 516 -36.74 -8.94 6.75
C THR A 516 -37.85 -9.42 5.78
N THR A 517 -37.44 -9.74 4.54
CA THR A 517 -38.36 -10.25 3.50
C THR A 517 -38.43 -11.77 3.47
N ASN A 518 -37.67 -12.47 4.33
CA ASN A 518 -37.51 -13.91 4.33
C ASN A 518 -37.10 -14.49 2.97
N THR A 519 -36.22 -13.73 2.25
CA THR A 519 -35.75 -14.10 0.92
C THR A 519 -34.30 -14.59 1.01
N LYS A 520 -34.04 -15.78 0.46
CA LYS A 520 -32.72 -16.39 0.47
C LYS A 520 -32.28 -16.77 -0.93
N VAL A 521 -31.21 -16.14 -1.40
CA VAL A 521 -30.58 -16.40 -2.70
C VAL A 521 -29.26 -17.12 -2.51
N LYS A 522 -29.04 -18.20 -3.27
CA LYS A 522 -27.77 -18.95 -3.27
C LYS A 522 -27.17 -18.93 -4.67
N LYS A 523 -25.90 -18.55 -4.76
CA LYS A 523 -25.12 -18.56 -5.99
C LYS A 523 -23.90 -19.45 -5.83
N ASN A 524 -23.72 -20.42 -6.73
CA ASN A 524 -22.56 -21.32 -6.74
C ASN A 524 -21.96 -21.29 -8.13
N TYR A 525 -20.64 -21.08 -8.21
CA TYR A 525 -19.91 -21.13 -9.46
C TYR A 525 -18.48 -21.61 -9.26
N ALA A 526 -17.93 -22.26 -10.30
CA ALA A 526 -16.56 -22.73 -10.33
C ALA A 526 -15.88 -22.23 -11.60
N ASP A 527 -14.82 -21.46 -11.43
CA ASP A 527 -14.17 -20.73 -12.52
C ASP A 527 -12.69 -21.02 -12.61
N TRP A 528 -12.17 -20.94 -13.83
CA TRP A 528 -10.77 -21.11 -14.15
C TRP A 528 -10.13 -19.79 -14.56
N PHE A 529 -8.96 -19.53 -13.99
CA PHE A 529 -8.22 -18.28 -14.17
C PHE A 529 -6.80 -18.57 -14.66
N PRO A 530 -6.62 -18.72 -15.99
CA PRO A 530 -5.31 -18.89 -16.59
C PRO A 530 -4.51 -17.58 -16.53
N THR A 531 -3.19 -17.72 -16.36
CA THR A 531 -2.23 -16.62 -16.41
C THR A 531 -1.01 -17.01 -17.24
N ILE A 532 -0.49 -16.09 -18.02
CA ILE A 532 0.70 -16.24 -18.83
C ILE A 532 1.54 -14.98 -18.68
N ASN A 533 2.81 -15.11 -18.28
CA ASN A 533 3.76 -14.04 -18.30
C ASN A 533 5.01 -14.48 -19.06
N LEU A 534 5.37 -13.71 -20.07
CA LEU A 534 6.53 -13.93 -20.92
C LEU A 534 7.46 -12.72 -20.82
N SER A 535 8.77 -12.94 -20.84
CA SER A 535 9.75 -11.88 -20.91
C SER A 535 10.91 -12.27 -21.83
N TYR A 536 11.38 -11.31 -22.61
CA TYR A 536 12.56 -11.45 -23.43
C TYR A 536 13.56 -10.35 -23.10
N GLU A 537 14.69 -10.72 -22.52
CA GLU A 537 15.80 -9.84 -22.18
C GLU A 537 16.63 -9.57 -23.46
N MET A 538 16.40 -8.44 -24.12
CA MET A 538 17.22 -8.04 -25.30
C MET A 538 18.68 -7.87 -24.89
N ASN A 539 18.90 -7.19 -23.74
CA ASN A 539 20.15 -7.05 -23.03
C ASN A 539 19.88 -6.71 -21.56
N GLU A 540 20.90 -6.56 -20.72
CA GLU A 540 20.79 -6.27 -19.28
C GLU A 540 19.97 -5.00 -18.93
N LYS A 541 19.80 -4.08 -19.88
CA LYS A 541 19.13 -2.79 -19.71
C LYS A 541 17.81 -2.68 -20.48
N GLU A 542 17.42 -3.73 -21.18
CA GLU A 542 16.29 -3.67 -22.11
C GLU A 542 15.53 -5.00 -22.17
N ASN A 543 14.26 -4.97 -21.85
CA ASN A 543 13.40 -6.15 -21.94
C ASN A 543 12.02 -5.84 -22.52
N VAL A 544 11.39 -6.87 -23.07
CA VAL A 544 10.00 -6.89 -23.53
C VAL A 544 9.23 -7.92 -22.73
N THR A 545 8.02 -7.57 -22.28
CA THR A 545 7.16 -8.47 -21.52
C THR A 545 5.80 -8.60 -22.19
N LEU A 546 5.19 -9.77 -22.11
CA LEU A 546 3.81 -10.02 -22.52
C LEU A 546 3.09 -10.75 -21.37
N GLY A 547 2.06 -10.11 -20.82
CA GLY A 547 1.21 -10.66 -19.78
C GLY A 547 -0.19 -10.95 -20.28
N PHE A 548 -0.77 -12.08 -19.86
CA PHE A 548 -2.18 -12.40 -19.99
C PHE A 548 -2.73 -12.88 -18.65
N SER A 549 -3.90 -12.37 -18.24
CA SER A 549 -4.61 -12.88 -17.07
C SER A 549 -6.12 -12.78 -17.23
N ARG A 550 -6.86 -13.80 -16.75
CA ARG A 550 -8.31 -13.75 -16.58
C ARG A 550 -8.63 -13.55 -15.12
N ARG A 551 -9.61 -12.68 -14.82
CA ARG A 551 -9.96 -12.22 -13.47
C ARG A 551 -11.47 -12.16 -13.28
N ILE A 552 -11.92 -12.06 -12.00
CA ILE A 552 -13.33 -11.96 -11.64
C ILE A 552 -13.61 -10.73 -10.75
N ARG A 553 -14.75 -10.11 -10.92
CA ARG A 553 -15.35 -9.13 -9.99
C ARG A 553 -16.63 -9.70 -9.44
N ARG A 554 -16.62 -10.09 -8.17
CA ARG A 554 -17.84 -10.52 -7.47
C ARG A 554 -18.62 -9.29 -7.00
N PRO A 555 -19.97 -9.27 -7.09
CA PRO A 555 -20.77 -8.23 -6.46
C PRO A 555 -20.48 -8.17 -4.95
N ARG A 556 -20.45 -6.97 -4.40
CA ARG A 556 -20.23 -6.79 -2.95
C ARG A 556 -21.55 -6.93 -2.21
N GLY A 557 -21.54 -7.29 -0.91
CA GLY A 557 -22.74 -7.48 -0.10
C GLY A 557 -23.72 -6.30 -0.17
N TRP A 558 -23.23 -5.07 -0.01
CA TRP A 558 -24.07 -3.87 -0.11
C TRP A 558 -24.70 -3.66 -1.51
N SER A 559 -24.03 -4.09 -2.58
CA SER A 559 -24.59 -3.99 -3.94
C SER A 559 -25.70 -5.02 -4.22
N LEU A 560 -25.87 -5.98 -3.33
CA LEU A 560 -26.88 -7.03 -3.39
C LEU A 560 -28.05 -6.76 -2.45
N ASN A 561 -27.97 -5.76 -1.55
CA ASN A 561 -29.03 -5.41 -0.61
C ASN A 561 -30.13 -4.63 -1.33
N PRO A 562 -31.36 -5.19 -1.47
CA PRO A 562 -32.43 -4.55 -2.22
C PRO A 562 -33.08 -3.36 -1.50
N PHE A 563 -32.68 -3.03 -0.29
CA PHE A 563 -33.26 -1.94 0.48
C PHE A 563 -32.61 -0.60 0.13
N PRO A 564 -33.40 0.49 0.04
CA PRO A 564 -32.91 1.83 -0.28
C PRO A 564 -32.15 2.45 0.91
N SER A 565 -31.05 3.19 0.63
CA SER A 565 -30.36 4.03 1.61
C SER A 565 -31.10 5.37 1.82
N ARG A 566 -30.95 6.00 2.99
CA ARG A 566 -31.60 7.28 3.34
C ARG A 566 -30.70 8.50 3.10
N SER A 567 -29.79 8.43 2.12
CA SER A 567 -28.82 9.52 1.85
C SER A 567 -29.47 10.84 1.37
N SER A 568 -30.69 10.76 0.81
CA SER A 568 -31.51 11.91 0.40
C SER A 568 -32.97 11.47 0.34
N VAL A 569 -33.91 12.42 0.44
CA VAL A 569 -35.35 12.14 0.26
C VAL A 569 -35.68 11.85 -1.21
N THR A 570 -35.00 12.54 -2.11
CA THR A 570 -35.27 12.49 -3.58
C THR A 570 -34.29 11.58 -4.33
N PHE A 571 -33.18 11.19 -3.71
CA PHE A 571 -32.18 10.33 -4.32
C PHE A 571 -31.73 9.26 -3.33
N PHE A 572 -31.86 7.99 -3.70
CA PHE A 572 -31.42 6.88 -2.87
C PHE A 572 -30.63 5.84 -3.67
N ARG A 573 -29.83 5.06 -2.97
CA ARG A 573 -29.10 3.92 -3.54
C ARG A 573 -29.79 2.64 -3.13
N GLN A 574 -29.89 1.70 -4.08
CA GLN A 574 -30.47 0.38 -3.86
C GLN A 574 -29.58 -0.67 -4.49
N GLY A 575 -29.37 -1.79 -3.80
CA GLY A 575 -28.62 -2.92 -4.36
C GLY A 575 -29.54 -3.79 -5.22
N ASN A 576 -28.90 -4.69 -6.00
CA ASN A 576 -29.57 -5.62 -6.90
C ASN A 576 -29.12 -7.05 -6.56
N PRO A 577 -29.98 -7.89 -5.96
CA PRO A 577 -29.63 -9.28 -5.58
C PRO A 577 -29.38 -10.18 -6.80
N ASP A 578 -29.84 -9.81 -7.99
CA ASP A 578 -29.69 -10.59 -9.22
C ASP A 578 -28.33 -10.40 -9.90
N LEU A 579 -27.48 -9.49 -9.40
CA LEU A 579 -26.15 -9.27 -9.97
C LEU A 579 -25.32 -10.54 -10.07
N ASP A 580 -24.78 -10.77 -11.25
CA ASP A 580 -23.82 -11.84 -11.53
C ASP A 580 -22.36 -11.32 -11.50
N PRO A 581 -21.38 -12.21 -11.32
CA PRO A 581 -19.97 -11.82 -11.42
C PRO A 581 -19.60 -11.31 -12.81
N SER A 582 -18.73 -10.30 -12.84
CA SER A 582 -18.09 -9.83 -14.07
C SER A 582 -16.74 -10.49 -14.25
N TYR A 583 -16.39 -10.84 -15.50
CA TYR A 583 -15.09 -11.43 -15.83
C TYR A 583 -14.29 -10.50 -16.72
N SER A 584 -12.98 -10.44 -16.50
CA SER A 584 -12.08 -9.62 -17.32
C SER A 584 -10.88 -10.41 -17.79
N SER A 585 -10.56 -10.29 -19.07
CA SER A 585 -9.35 -10.83 -19.71
C SER A 585 -8.47 -9.66 -20.14
N THR A 586 -7.23 -9.64 -19.67
CA THR A 586 -6.27 -8.54 -19.93
C THR A 586 -5.04 -9.08 -20.64
N PHE A 587 -4.64 -8.41 -21.73
CA PHE A 587 -3.36 -8.56 -22.41
C PHE A 587 -2.53 -7.28 -22.16
N ASP A 588 -1.26 -7.45 -21.83
CA ASP A 588 -0.34 -6.34 -21.50
C ASP A 588 1.01 -6.59 -22.18
N LEU A 589 1.37 -5.75 -23.15
CA LEU A 589 2.67 -5.78 -23.83
C LEU A 589 3.52 -4.64 -23.27
N GLY A 590 4.56 -4.98 -22.53
CA GLY A 590 5.46 -4.04 -21.87
C GLY A 590 6.83 -3.95 -22.53
N TYR A 591 7.46 -2.78 -22.44
CA TYR A 591 8.82 -2.51 -22.86
C TYR A 591 9.53 -1.65 -21.83
N LEU A 592 10.68 -2.14 -21.35
CA LEU A 592 11.56 -1.43 -20.41
C LEU A 592 12.91 -1.14 -21.06
N LYS A 593 13.39 0.10 -20.94
CA LYS A 593 14.75 0.47 -21.32
C LYS A 593 15.38 1.40 -20.29
N ARG A 594 16.59 1.04 -19.86
CA ARG A 594 17.40 1.81 -18.91
C ARG A 594 18.62 2.39 -19.63
N TRP A 595 18.76 3.71 -19.59
CA TRP A 595 19.97 4.42 -19.95
C TRP A 595 20.64 4.91 -18.65
N GLU A 596 21.80 5.46 -18.74
CA GLU A 596 22.57 5.96 -17.58
C GLU A 596 21.79 6.96 -16.68
N LYS A 597 21.04 7.88 -17.30
CA LYS A 597 20.28 8.93 -16.59
C LYS A 597 18.78 8.90 -16.81
N LEU A 598 18.32 8.00 -17.66
CA LEU A 598 16.91 7.91 -18.06
C LEU A 598 16.44 6.47 -18.01
N THR A 599 15.30 6.23 -17.40
CA THR A 599 14.56 4.97 -17.47
C THR A 599 13.22 5.22 -18.14
N PHE A 600 12.92 4.42 -19.14
CA PHE A 600 11.62 4.38 -19.80
C PHE A 600 10.97 3.01 -19.56
N ASN A 601 9.72 3.03 -19.13
CA ASN A 601 8.86 1.86 -19.08
C ASN A 601 7.55 2.21 -19.78
N GLY A 602 7.21 1.48 -20.85
CA GLY A 602 5.97 1.66 -21.60
C GLY A 602 5.20 0.36 -21.70
N SER A 603 3.88 0.42 -21.79
CA SER A 603 3.04 -0.72 -22.11
C SER A 603 1.84 -0.33 -22.97
N VAL A 604 1.39 -1.30 -23.79
CA VAL A 604 0.11 -1.27 -24.50
C VAL A 604 -0.73 -2.40 -23.95
N TYR A 605 -1.97 -2.10 -23.59
CA TYR A 605 -2.86 -3.09 -23.01
C TYR A 605 -4.23 -3.12 -23.67
N TYR A 606 -4.82 -4.32 -23.67
CA TYR A 606 -6.20 -4.57 -24.05
C TYR A 606 -6.90 -5.33 -22.94
N GLN A 607 -8.06 -4.84 -22.49
CA GLN A 607 -8.89 -5.48 -21.48
C GLN A 607 -10.31 -5.63 -22.02
N LYS A 608 -10.82 -6.85 -21.99
CA LYS A 608 -12.22 -7.15 -22.27
C LYS A 608 -12.90 -7.66 -21.01
N SER A 609 -13.96 -6.96 -20.56
CA SER A 609 -14.81 -7.38 -19.45
C SER A 609 -16.17 -7.79 -19.97
N THR A 610 -16.70 -8.91 -19.49
CA THR A 610 -18.04 -9.42 -19.79
C THR A 610 -18.92 -9.38 -18.56
N GLN A 611 -20.23 -9.26 -18.70
CA GLN A 611 -21.19 -9.05 -17.59
C GLN A 611 -20.76 -7.88 -16.72
N ASN A 612 -20.34 -6.77 -17.35
CA ASN A 612 -19.77 -5.64 -16.64
C ASN A 612 -20.79 -5.04 -15.67
N ILE A 613 -20.40 -4.88 -14.40
CA ILE A 613 -21.27 -4.30 -13.38
C ILE A 613 -21.13 -2.78 -13.45
N GLU A 614 -22.19 -2.14 -13.92
CA GLU A 614 -22.31 -0.68 -14.02
C GLU A 614 -23.38 -0.15 -13.07
N ARG A 615 -23.22 1.11 -12.69
CA ARG A 615 -24.21 1.82 -11.88
C ARG A 615 -24.99 2.76 -12.80
N ILE A 616 -26.31 2.60 -12.78
CA ILE A 616 -27.22 3.46 -13.50
C ILE A 616 -28.09 4.24 -12.51
N THR A 617 -28.62 5.38 -12.95
CA THR A 617 -29.61 6.16 -12.22
C THR A 617 -30.90 6.20 -13.06
N GLU A 618 -32.00 5.89 -12.41
CA GLU A 618 -33.32 5.86 -13.05
C GLU A 618 -34.34 6.54 -12.15
N GLU A 619 -35.40 7.00 -12.75
CA GLU A 619 -36.59 7.48 -12.05
C GLU A 619 -37.40 6.26 -11.62
N THR A 620 -37.83 6.22 -10.35
CA THR A 620 -38.60 5.09 -9.82
C THR A 620 -40.07 5.09 -10.30
N GLY A 621 -40.57 6.25 -10.80
CA GLY A 621 -41.98 6.48 -11.04
C GLY A 621 -42.77 6.87 -9.80
N GLU A 622 -42.11 6.84 -8.63
CA GLU A 622 -42.73 7.30 -7.38
C GLU A 622 -42.44 8.77 -7.11
N LEU A 623 -43.45 9.44 -6.56
CA LEU A 623 -43.32 10.80 -6.06
C LEU A 623 -43.17 10.74 -4.56
N VAL A 624 -42.07 11.33 -4.05
CA VAL A 624 -41.84 11.46 -2.60
C VAL A 624 -42.29 12.82 -2.12
N GLU A 625 -42.86 12.84 -0.94
CA GLU A 625 -43.33 14.06 -0.29
C GLU A 625 -42.14 14.74 0.38
N VAL A 626 -41.90 16.00 0.02
CA VAL A 626 -40.92 16.90 0.64
C VAL A 626 -41.69 17.97 1.40
N THR A 627 -41.45 18.03 2.72
CA THR A 627 -42.22 18.94 3.62
C THR A 627 -41.26 19.96 4.23
N THR A 628 -41.70 21.25 4.24
CA THR A 628 -40.97 22.34 4.93
C THR A 628 -41.17 22.27 6.45
N ALA A 629 -40.32 22.97 7.18
CA ALA A 629 -40.50 23.22 8.62
C ALA A 629 -41.83 23.94 8.97
N GLN A 630 -42.44 24.63 8.00
CA GLN A 630 -43.74 25.31 8.14
C GLN A 630 -44.93 24.42 7.78
N GLY A 631 -44.69 23.16 7.42
CA GLY A 631 -45.71 22.17 7.09
C GLY A 631 -46.23 22.24 5.63
N SER A 632 -45.58 23.01 4.73
CA SER A 632 -45.92 22.99 3.30
C SER A 632 -45.28 21.77 2.64
N THR A 633 -46.03 21.03 1.83
CA THR A 633 -45.57 19.81 1.16
C THR A 633 -45.58 19.94 -0.35
N THR A 634 -44.69 19.29 -1.03
CA THR A 634 -44.66 19.09 -2.49
C THR A 634 -44.25 17.67 -2.84
N LEU A 635 -44.76 17.16 -3.96
CA LEU A 635 -44.38 15.83 -4.46
C LEU A 635 -43.29 15.99 -5.52
N VAL A 636 -42.18 15.31 -5.30
CA VAL A 636 -40.97 15.36 -6.17
C VAL A 636 -40.64 13.94 -6.64
N PRO A 637 -40.25 13.75 -7.92
CA PRO A 637 -39.84 12.43 -8.41
C PRO A 637 -38.66 11.86 -7.63
N ALA A 638 -38.73 10.58 -7.28
CA ALA A 638 -37.62 9.87 -6.62
C ALA A 638 -36.69 9.25 -7.68
N LEU A 639 -35.40 9.49 -7.50
CA LEU A 639 -34.33 8.91 -8.31
C LEU A 639 -33.66 7.77 -7.56
N ARG A 640 -33.46 6.64 -8.26
CA ARG A 640 -32.79 5.46 -7.71
C ARG A 640 -31.47 5.18 -8.44
N SER A 641 -30.40 5.05 -7.71
CA SER A 641 -29.13 4.54 -8.23
C SER A 641 -28.99 3.04 -7.93
N ILE A 642 -28.91 2.22 -8.97
CA ILE A 642 -28.84 0.75 -8.89
C ILE A 642 -27.66 0.20 -9.70
N SER A 643 -27.07 -0.91 -9.27
CA SER A 643 -26.07 -1.63 -10.05
C SER A 643 -26.72 -2.69 -10.94
N VAL A 644 -26.27 -2.80 -12.19
CA VAL A 644 -26.78 -3.76 -13.18
C VAL A 644 -25.62 -4.42 -13.92
N ASN A 645 -25.83 -5.61 -14.49
CA ASN A 645 -24.89 -6.22 -15.41
C ASN A 645 -25.17 -5.73 -16.83
N LEU A 646 -24.20 -5.06 -17.45
CA LEU A 646 -24.18 -4.75 -18.89
C LEU A 646 -23.36 -5.81 -19.64
N SER A 647 -23.55 -5.90 -20.97
CA SER A 647 -22.97 -6.99 -21.78
C SER A 647 -21.45 -7.02 -21.72
N GLU A 648 -20.80 -5.90 -22.06
CA GLU A 648 -19.33 -5.84 -22.06
C GLU A 648 -18.75 -4.43 -21.92
N ASN A 649 -17.48 -4.40 -21.50
CA ASN A 649 -16.63 -3.19 -21.55
C ASN A 649 -15.29 -3.57 -22.19
N ASN A 650 -14.93 -2.87 -23.28
CA ASN A 650 -13.67 -3.00 -23.98
C ASN A 650 -12.79 -1.80 -23.68
N ARG A 651 -11.53 -2.03 -23.26
CA ARG A 651 -10.58 -0.96 -22.96
C ARG A 651 -9.26 -1.23 -23.66
N VAL A 652 -8.82 -0.28 -24.48
CA VAL A 652 -7.51 -0.28 -25.14
C VAL A 652 -6.74 0.93 -24.68
N GLY A 653 -5.51 0.75 -24.24
CA GLY A 653 -4.73 1.89 -23.77
C GLY A 653 -3.22 1.70 -23.90
N THR A 654 -2.52 2.82 -23.69
CA THR A 654 -1.07 2.85 -23.57
C THR A 654 -0.68 3.63 -22.33
N GLU A 655 0.36 3.14 -21.69
CA GLU A 655 0.93 3.76 -20.49
C GLU A 655 2.45 3.86 -20.64
N PHE A 656 3.04 4.95 -20.17
CA PHE A 656 4.47 5.03 -20.03
C PHE A 656 4.88 5.82 -18.78
N THR A 657 6.00 5.40 -18.24
CA THR A 657 6.67 6.06 -17.10
C THR A 657 8.08 6.42 -17.52
N LEU A 658 8.45 7.66 -17.28
CA LEU A 658 9.79 8.21 -17.51
C LEU A 658 10.39 8.62 -16.18
N THR A 659 11.62 8.17 -15.89
CA THR A 659 12.40 8.66 -14.76
C THR A 659 13.70 9.21 -15.28
N TYR A 660 13.95 10.51 -15.05
CA TYR A 660 15.14 11.23 -15.51
C TYR A 660 15.91 11.81 -14.33
N THR A 661 17.15 11.39 -14.17
CA THR A 661 18.06 11.81 -13.08
C THR A 661 19.28 12.49 -13.71
N PRO A 662 19.14 13.78 -14.15
CA PRO A 662 20.24 14.50 -14.81
C PRO A 662 21.45 14.70 -13.89
N SER A 663 21.23 14.79 -12.59
CA SER A 663 22.26 14.93 -11.56
C SER A 663 21.78 14.32 -10.25
N ARG A 664 22.67 14.10 -9.29
CA ARG A 664 22.38 13.64 -7.94
C ARG A 664 21.45 14.57 -7.12
N LYS A 665 21.27 15.80 -7.59
CA LYS A 665 20.44 16.82 -6.93
C LYS A 665 19.03 16.91 -7.50
N VAL A 666 18.82 16.42 -8.71
CA VAL A 666 17.55 16.58 -9.44
C VAL A 666 17.08 15.23 -9.95
N ARG A 667 15.85 14.91 -9.65
CA ARG A 667 15.13 13.75 -10.20
C ARG A 667 13.76 14.19 -10.66
N LEU A 668 13.42 13.85 -11.89
CA LEU A 668 12.13 14.07 -12.51
C LEU A 668 11.53 12.70 -12.83
N SER A 669 10.29 12.47 -12.47
CA SER A 669 9.55 11.30 -12.92
C SER A 669 8.18 11.71 -13.44
N GLY A 670 7.77 11.10 -14.55
CA GLY A 670 6.49 11.33 -15.19
C GLY A 670 5.83 10.00 -15.52
N ASN A 671 4.53 9.90 -15.23
CA ASN A 671 3.67 8.81 -15.70
C ASN A 671 2.56 9.40 -16.54
N PHE A 672 2.28 8.78 -17.66
CA PHE A 672 1.18 9.13 -18.56
C PHE A 672 0.46 7.86 -18.99
N ASN A 673 -0.88 7.86 -18.89
CA ASN A 673 -1.73 6.78 -19.38
C ASN A 673 -2.86 7.38 -20.18
N VAL A 674 -3.15 6.84 -21.36
CA VAL A 674 -4.30 7.17 -22.19
C VAL A 674 -4.99 5.89 -22.63
N PHE A 675 -6.31 5.89 -22.58
CA PHE A 675 -7.11 4.73 -22.99
C PHE A 675 -8.43 5.15 -23.60
N ASN A 676 -8.91 4.31 -24.51
CA ASN A 676 -10.29 4.29 -24.96
C ASN A 676 -11.05 3.23 -24.17
N SER A 677 -12.22 3.56 -23.63
CA SER A 677 -13.12 2.64 -22.92
C SER A 677 -14.49 2.69 -23.59
N GLN A 678 -14.94 1.56 -24.10
CA GLN A 678 -16.23 1.37 -24.72
C GLN A 678 -17.06 0.39 -23.89
N THR A 679 -18.18 0.87 -23.35
CA THR A 679 -19.20 0.05 -22.67
C THR A 679 -20.34 -0.20 -23.64
N ILE A 680 -20.79 -1.43 -23.74
CA ILE A 680 -21.88 -1.87 -24.62
C ILE A 680 -22.86 -2.67 -23.77
N GLY A 681 -24.16 -2.34 -23.86
CA GLY A 681 -25.19 -3.14 -23.20
C GLY A 681 -26.52 -2.46 -23.07
N ASP A 682 -27.54 -3.28 -22.95
CA ASP A 682 -28.92 -2.87 -22.77
C ASP A 682 -29.40 -3.30 -21.37
N TYR A 683 -30.24 -2.46 -20.77
CA TYR A 683 -30.95 -2.78 -19.55
C TYR A 683 -32.40 -2.29 -19.64
N LEU A 684 -33.36 -3.19 -19.41
CA LEU A 684 -34.79 -2.92 -19.52
C LEU A 684 -35.21 -2.29 -20.87
N GLY A 685 -34.54 -2.72 -21.97
CA GLY A 685 -34.84 -2.23 -23.32
C GLY A 685 -34.27 -0.83 -23.66
N LYS A 686 -33.43 -0.26 -22.76
CA LYS A 686 -32.70 0.98 -22.99
C LYS A 686 -31.23 0.66 -23.23
N SER A 687 -30.63 1.30 -24.26
CA SER A 687 -29.19 1.22 -24.48
C SER A 687 -28.44 2.10 -23.49
N PHE A 688 -27.36 1.56 -22.94
CA PHE A 688 -26.39 2.23 -22.06
C PHE A 688 -25.00 2.22 -22.69
N ASP A 689 -24.93 2.28 -24.01
CA ASP A 689 -23.66 2.34 -24.73
C ASP A 689 -22.94 3.66 -24.41
N ALA A 690 -21.66 3.55 -24.14
CA ALA A 690 -20.82 4.72 -23.87
C ALA A 690 -19.40 4.48 -24.37
N GLU A 691 -18.80 5.48 -24.97
CA GLU A 691 -17.41 5.46 -25.40
C GLU A 691 -16.72 6.74 -24.98
N ILE A 692 -15.53 6.60 -24.38
CA ILE A 692 -14.73 7.75 -23.98
C ILE A 692 -13.22 7.48 -24.11
N ILE A 693 -12.51 8.50 -24.60
CA ILE A 693 -11.05 8.58 -24.48
C ILE A 693 -10.72 9.37 -23.22
N SER A 694 -10.05 8.71 -22.29
CA SER A 694 -9.60 9.34 -21.05
C SER A 694 -8.10 9.17 -20.86
N TRP A 695 -7.49 10.05 -20.07
CA TRP A 695 -6.08 10.01 -19.77
C TRP A 695 -5.77 10.57 -18.39
N PHE A 696 -4.68 10.12 -17.82
CA PHE A 696 -4.13 10.75 -16.63
C PHE A 696 -2.62 10.93 -16.74
N SER A 697 -2.12 11.94 -16.09
CA SER A 697 -0.70 12.25 -16.07
C SER A 697 -0.26 12.67 -14.67
N ARG A 698 0.91 12.19 -14.27
CA ARG A 698 1.57 12.59 -13.03
C ARG A 698 2.99 13.02 -13.33
N ILE A 699 3.40 14.13 -12.74
CA ILE A 699 4.77 14.63 -12.81
C ILE A 699 5.25 14.89 -11.39
N ASN A 700 6.38 14.30 -11.03
CA ASN A 700 7.07 14.52 -9.76
C ASN A 700 8.46 15.12 -10.04
N ALA A 701 8.79 16.19 -9.34
CA ALA A 701 10.10 16.83 -9.38
C ALA A 701 10.68 16.84 -7.97
N SER A 702 11.81 16.18 -7.76
CA SER A 702 12.54 16.18 -6.49
C SER A 702 13.86 16.92 -6.67
N VAL A 703 14.15 17.89 -5.80
CA VAL A 703 15.34 18.73 -5.88
C VAL A 703 15.98 18.83 -4.50
N LYS A 704 17.29 18.56 -4.42
CA LYS A 704 18.09 18.79 -3.22
C LYS A 704 18.66 20.22 -3.29
N LEU A 705 18.20 21.06 -2.37
CA LEU A 705 18.62 22.45 -2.27
C LEU A 705 19.84 22.62 -1.33
N PRO A 706 20.60 23.72 -1.45
CA PRO A 706 21.64 24.09 -0.51
C PRO A 706 21.12 24.13 0.93
N GLY A 707 22.00 23.90 1.91
CA GLY A 707 21.60 23.88 3.32
C GLY A 707 20.90 22.60 3.78
N GLY A 708 20.88 21.54 2.93
CA GLY A 708 20.33 20.20 3.28
C GLY A 708 18.82 20.16 3.31
N PHE A 709 18.17 20.95 2.45
CA PHE A 709 16.73 20.84 2.19
C PHE A 709 16.48 19.90 1.01
N ASP A 710 15.58 18.96 1.19
CA ASP A 710 15.02 18.12 0.13
C ASP A 710 13.63 18.64 -0.20
N THR A 711 13.38 18.98 -1.46
CA THR A 711 12.08 19.48 -1.91
C THR A 711 11.47 18.55 -2.93
N GLN A 712 10.15 18.41 -2.91
CA GLN A 712 9.41 17.66 -3.91
C GLN A 712 8.15 18.43 -4.29
N LEU A 713 7.90 18.53 -5.59
CA LEU A 713 6.68 19.09 -6.18
C LEU A 713 6.01 18.02 -7.05
N ARG A 714 4.69 17.91 -6.94
CA ARG A 714 3.90 16.94 -7.68
C ARG A 714 2.71 17.63 -8.34
N GLY A 715 2.59 17.49 -9.65
CA GLY A 715 1.39 17.77 -10.42
C GLY A 715 0.70 16.46 -10.80
N PHE A 716 -0.61 16.38 -10.64
CA PHE A 716 -1.42 15.26 -11.07
C PHE A 716 -2.64 15.77 -11.83
N TYR A 717 -2.86 15.26 -13.02
CA TYR A 717 -4.07 15.50 -13.80
C TYR A 717 -4.79 14.18 -14.04
N PHE A 718 -6.05 14.16 -13.72
CA PHE A 718 -6.97 13.08 -14.05
C PHE A 718 -7.95 13.59 -15.11
N GLY A 719 -7.97 12.95 -16.27
CA GLY A 719 -8.79 13.34 -17.40
C GLY A 719 -10.29 13.06 -17.22
N PRO A 720 -11.12 13.47 -18.18
CA PRO A 720 -12.55 13.22 -18.13
C PRO A 720 -12.86 11.73 -18.11
N ARG A 721 -13.96 11.36 -17.47
CA ARG A 721 -14.49 9.99 -17.42
C ARG A 721 -15.94 9.99 -17.84
N ALA A 722 -16.39 8.93 -18.50
CA ALA A 722 -17.80 8.68 -18.72
C ALA A 722 -18.13 7.23 -18.38
N ASN A 723 -19.35 7.03 -17.92
CA ASN A 723 -20.03 5.74 -17.88
C ASN A 723 -21.33 5.84 -18.70
N ALA A 724 -22.23 4.87 -18.54
CA ALA A 724 -23.47 4.80 -19.29
C ALA A 724 -24.33 6.09 -19.29
N GLN A 725 -24.26 6.90 -18.21
CA GLN A 725 -25.13 8.08 -18.06
C GLN A 725 -24.38 9.32 -17.57
N THR A 726 -23.19 9.15 -16.97
CA THR A 726 -22.50 10.25 -16.27
C THR A 726 -21.18 10.58 -16.94
N GLU A 727 -20.99 11.85 -17.26
CA GLU A 727 -19.72 12.41 -17.69
C GLU A 727 -19.11 13.24 -16.57
N SER A 728 -17.82 13.02 -16.27
CA SER A 728 -17.06 13.80 -15.28
C SER A 728 -15.95 14.58 -15.96
N LYS A 729 -15.75 15.84 -15.56
CA LYS A 729 -14.66 16.69 -16.06
C LYS A 729 -13.32 16.28 -15.45
N GLY A 730 -12.23 16.62 -16.13
CA GLY A 730 -10.88 16.40 -15.62
C GLY A 730 -10.56 17.24 -14.38
N VAL A 731 -9.69 16.72 -13.51
CA VAL A 731 -9.23 17.36 -12.26
C VAL A 731 -7.72 17.48 -12.28
N PHE A 732 -7.19 18.67 -12.01
CA PHE A 732 -5.76 18.90 -11.82
C PHE A 732 -5.48 19.22 -10.36
N THR A 733 -4.47 18.57 -9.74
CA THR A 733 -4.03 18.86 -8.39
C THR A 733 -2.54 19.15 -8.33
N LEU A 734 -2.13 20.06 -7.46
CA LEU A 734 -0.73 20.40 -7.20
C LEU A 734 -0.44 20.26 -5.72
N SER A 735 0.62 19.51 -5.38
CA SER A 735 1.06 19.29 -4.00
C SER A 735 2.58 19.45 -3.89
N GLY A 736 3.06 19.81 -2.72
CA GLY A 736 4.49 19.98 -2.49
C GLY A 736 4.93 19.62 -1.09
N ALA A 737 6.21 19.32 -0.92
CA ALA A 737 6.82 19.07 0.38
C ALA A 737 8.26 19.56 0.45
N VAL A 738 8.66 19.97 1.65
CA VAL A 738 10.03 20.38 1.97
C VAL A 738 10.48 19.65 3.23
N ASN A 739 11.64 19.02 3.16
CA ASN A 739 12.25 18.30 4.28
C ASN A 739 13.56 18.95 4.70
N LYS A 740 13.81 18.89 6.00
CA LYS A 740 15.10 19.26 6.59
C LYS A 740 15.56 18.18 7.56
N SER A 741 16.74 17.61 7.32
CA SER A 741 17.38 16.74 8.31
C SER A 741 17.96 17.59 9.45
N ILE A 742 17.65 17.21 10.70
CA ILE A 742 18.08 17.85 11.94
C ILE A 742 18.65 16.80 12.90
N LEU A 743 19.16 17.21 14.07
CA LEU A 743 19.67 16.33 15.13
C LEU A 743 20.72 15.34 14.61
N ASN A 744 21.71 15.81 13.86
CA ASN A 744 22.73 14.95 13.23
C ASN A 744 22.13 13.83 12.38
N LYS A 745 21.08 14.16 11.61
CA LYS A 745 20.30 13.25 10.73
C LYS A 745 19.47 12.21 11.47
N LYS A 746 19.39 12.21 12.79
CA LYS A 746 18.45 11.37 13.56
C LYS A 746 17.04 11.91 13.51
N GLY A 747 16.86 13.22 13.34
CA GLY A 747 15.59 13.89 13.20
C GLY A 747 15.36 14.37 11.76
N THR A 748 14.09 14.43 11.33
CA THR A 748 13.65 15.08 10.10
C THR A 748 12.43 15.92 10.39
N LEU A 749 12.45 17.16 9.95
CA LEU A 749 11.30 18.05 9.94
C LEU A 749 10.79 18.16 8.50
N SER A 750 9.50 17.92 8.28
CA SER A 750 8.85 17.94 6.96
C SER A 750 7.65 18.86 6.97
N LEU A 751 7.53 19.76 6.01
CA LEU A 751 6.31 20.52 5.75
C LEU A 751 5.72 20.03 4.43
N ARG A 752 4.47 19.58 4.47
CA ARG A 752 3.70 19.14 3.31
C ARG A 752 2.52 20.07 3.08
N ALA A 753 2.26 20.42 1.83
CA ALA A 753 1.05 21.11 1.38
C ALA A 753 0.37 20.26 0.31
N SER A 754 -0.89 19.91 0.52
CA SER A 754 -1.69 19.10 -0.41
C SER A 754 -2.77 19.97 -1.06
N ASP A 755 -3.01 19.76 -2.36
CA ASP A 755 -3.98 20.51 -3.19
C ASP A 755 -3.82 22.03 -3.07
N LEU A 756 -2.60 22.53 -3.34
CA LEU A 756 -2.22 23.96 -3.24
C LEU A 756 -3.16 24.91 -4.01
N LEU A 757 -3.84 24.40 -5.03
CA LEU A 757 -4.73 25.21 -5.89
C LEU A 757 -6.21 25.12 -5.47
N ASN A 758 -6.54 24.33 -4.45
CA ASN A 758 -7.92 24.02 -4.05
C ASN A 758 -8.78 23.55 -5.23
N SER A 759 -8.21 22.69 -6.05
CA SER A 759 -8.78 22.25 -7.33
C SER A 759 -9.28 20.79 -7.30
N SER A 760 -9.13 20.08 -6.19
CA SER A 760 -9.60 18.71 -6.02
C SER A 760 -11.13 18.66 -5.84
N ARG A 761 -11.83 18.97 -6.94
CA ARG A 761 -13.30 18.99 -7.02
C ARG A 761 -13.76 18.16 -8.20
N ARG A 762 -14.68 17.23 -7.95
CA ARG A 762 -15.32 16.46 -9.02
C ARG A 762 -16.51 17.22 -9.56
N LYS A 763 -16.52 17.45 -10.88
CA LYS A 763 -17.65 18.03 -11.61
C LYS A 763 -18.17 16.98 -12.57
N SER A 764 -19.46 16.66 -12.48
CA SER A 764 -20.07 15.66 -13.33
C SER A 764 -21.48 16.07 -13.76
N THR A 765 -21.88 15.57 -14.93
CA THR A 765 -23.25 15.69 -15.45
C THR A 765 -23.77 14.30 -15.69
N THR A 766 -24.92 13.99 -15.10
CA THR A 766 -25.67 12.75 -15.33
C THR A 766 -26.87 13.06 -16.18
N THR A 767 -27.05 12.35 -17.30
CA THR A 767 -28.14 12.54 -18.23
C THR A 767 -28.97 11.27 -18.37
N SER A 768 -30.27 11.40 -18.30
CA SER A 768 -31.27 10.36 -18.52
C SER A 768 -32.35 10.93 -19.44
N GLU A 769 -33.30 10.12 -19.90
CA GLU A 769 -34.46 10.59 -20.65
C GLU A 769 -35.31 11.62 -19.88
N ASN A 770 -35.40 11.43 -18.55
CA ASN A 770 -36.32 12.13 -17.68
C ASN A 770 -35.68 13.24 -16.84
N PHE A 771 -34.36 13.30 -16.80
CA PHE A 771 -33.64 14.33 -16.02
C PHE A 771 -32.19 14.53 -16.49
N THR A 772 -31.68 15.73 -16.21
CA THR A 772 -30.26 16.06 -16.27
C THR A 772 -29.84 16.61 -14.91
N SER A 773 -28.75 16.05 -14.32
CA SER A 773 -28.25 16.47 -13.03
C SER A 773 -26.78 16.88 -13.14
N TYR A 774 -26.45 18.09 -12.72
CA TYR A 774 -25.10 18.60 -12.55
C TYR A 774 -24.68 18.47 -11.10
N SER A 775 -23.46 17.99 -10.87
CA SER A 775 -22.87 17.93 -9.52
C SER A 775 -21.44 18.49 -9.49
N GLU A 776 -21.15 19.25 -8.44
CA GLU A 776 -19.79 19.62 -8.04
C GLU A 776 -19.57 19.17 -6.60
N PHE A 777 -18.53 18.36 -6.34
CA PHE A 777 -18.28 17.77 -5.03
C PHE A 777 -16.82 17.88 -4.64
N GLN A 778 -16.57 18.40 -3.43
CA GLN A 778 -15.26 18.49 -2.81
C GLN A 778 -15.25 17.69 -1.51
N TRP A 779 -14.46 16.62 -1.46
CA TRP A 779 -14.37 15.76 -0.28
C TRP A 779 -13.62 16.39 0.88
N ARG A 780 -12.55 17.13 0.62
CA ARG A 780 -11.72 17.80 1.62
C ARG A 780 -11.08 19.07 1.06
N GLN A 781 -10.84 20.02 1.93
CA GLN A 781 -10.10 21.25 1.63
C GLN A 781 -8.58 21.00 1.52
N PRO A 782 -7.79 21.95 0.99
CA PRO A 782 -6.33 21.93 1.03
C PRO A 782 -5.81 21.73 2.45
N SER A 783 -4.70 21.01 2.58
CA SER A 783 -4.14 20.73 3.91
C SER A 783 -2.63 21.01 3.96
N TYR A 784 -2.19 21.52 5.13
CA TYR A 784 -0.80 21.82 5.45
C TYR A 784 -0.41 21.04 6.70
N VAL A 785 0.60 20.17 6.59
CA VAL A 785 1.00 19.28 7.68
C VAL A 785 2.48 19.42 7.98
N LEU A 786 2.81 19.72 9.23
CA LEU A 786 4.16 19.70 9.76
C LEU A 786 4.41 18.37 10.45
N THR A 787 5.45 17.66 10.05
CA THR A 787 5.82 16.33 10.56
C THR A 787 7.22 16.38 11.17
N PHE A 788 7.36 15.89 12.40
CA PHE A 788 8.64 15.58 13.00
C PHE A 788 8.83 14.06 13.09
N THR A 789 9.94 13.55 12.54
CA THR A 789 10.32 12.14 12.63
C THR A 789 11.62 12.02 13.38
N TYR A 790 11.67 11.15 14.40
CA TYR A 790 12.88 10.78 15.12
C TYR A 790 13.19 9.30 14.95
N LYS A 791 14.42 8.97 14.57
CA LYS A 791 14.91 7.60 14.36
C LYS A 791 15.70 7.14 15.56
N ILE A 792 15.35 5.96 16.08
CA ILE A 792 16.00 5.30 17.22
C ILE A 792 16.93 4.24 16.65
N ASN A 793 18.20 4.26 17.03
CA ASN A 793 19.23 3.29 16.64
C ASN A 793 19.19 2.84 15.18
N GLU A 794 19.86 3.58 14.31
CA GLU A 794 20.12 3.09 12.95
C GLU A 794 21.19 2.00 12.98
N SER A 795 21.06 0.99 12.10
CA SER A 795 22.05 -0.09 11.99
C SER A 795 23.45 0.46 11.72
N LYS A 796 24.48 -0.28 12.17
CA LYS A 796 25.89 0.04 11.85
C LYS A 796 26.11 0.11 10.33
N ALA A 797 25.38 -0.69 9.54
CA ALA A 797 25.43 -0.67 8.07
C ALA A 797 24.82 0.61 7.50
N ALA A 798 23.67 1.08 8.01
CA ALA A 798 23.09 2.36 7.62
C ALA A 798 23.95 3.55 8.07
N LYS A 799 24.60 3.45 9.26
CA LYS A 799 25.59 4.43 9.73
C LYS A 799 26.84 4.44 8.85
N ARG A 800 27.33 3.29 8.40
CA ARG A 800 28.45 3.17 7.47
C ARG A 800 28.12 3.74 6.09
N ARG A 801 26.95 3.41 5.51
CA ARG A 801 26.48 4.01 4.26
C ARG A 801 26.35 5.53 4.36
N ARG A 802 25.87 6.06 5.50
CA ARG A 802 25.81 7.50 5.76
C ARG A 802 27.18 8.13 5.99
N ALA A 803 28.10 7.45 6.66
CA ALA A 803 29.47 7.92 6.86
C ALA A 803 30.21 7.98 5.51
N SER A 804 30.04 6.98 4.65
CA SER A 804 30.60 6.98 3.30
C SER A 804 29.99 8.07 2.41
N ARG A 805 28.69 8.37 2.53
CA ARG A 805 28.05 9.51 1.86
C ARG A 805 28.49 10.86 2.40
N ASN A 806 28.91 10.96 3.65
CA ASN A 806 29.38 12.21 4.26
C ASN A 806 30.88 12.46 4.03
N SER A 807 31.68 11.42 3.91
CA SER A 807 33.10 11.52 3.56
C SER A 807 33.28 11.81 2.05
N GLN A 808 32.32 11.44 1.22
CA GLN A 808 32.19 11.94 -0.14
C GLN A 808 31.45 13.28 -0.12
N GLY A 809 32.09 14.31 0.44
CA GLY A 809 31.69 15.66 0.17
C GLY A 809 31.70 15.86 -1.35
N ASP A 810 30.52 16.05 -1.90
CA ASP A 810 30.29 16.54 -3.25
C ASP A 810 30.50 15.59 -4.46
N GLY A 811 30.35 14.30 -4.31
CA GLY A 811 30.45 13.46 -5.48
C GLY A 811 30.02 12.02 -5.27
N GLY A 812 28.82 11.61 -5.51
CA GLY A 812 28.44 10.22 -5.60
C GLY A 812 26.94 9.99 -5.62
N GLY A 813 26.32 9.74 -6.77
CA GLY A 813 24.91 9.47 -6.92
C GLY A 813 24.56 8.05 -6.61
N ASP A 814 23.60 7.89 -5.73
CA ASP A 814 22.81 6.67 -5.73
C ASP A 814 21.89 6.75 -6.95
N GLY A 815 22.22 6.01 -7.98
CA GLY A 815 21.22 5.56 -8.94
C GLY A 815 20.30 4.64 -8.15
N GLU A 816 19.26 5.22 -7.56
CA GLU A 816 18.18 4.42 -6.97
C GLU A 816 17.45 3.76 -8.12
N ASN A 817 17.76 2.48 -8.35
CA ASN A 817 16.98 1.64 -9.23
C ASN A 817 15.55 1.57 -8.68
N PHE A 818 14.60 2.10 -9.44
CA PHE A 818 13.27 1.56 -9.41
C PHE A 818 13.34 0.21 -10.10
N ASP A 819 13.34 -0.88 -9.33
CA ASP A 819 13.05 -2.18 -9.89
C ASP A 819 11.56 -2.20 -10.24
N PHE A 820 11.32 -2.22 -11.53
CA PHE A 820 9.99 -2.36 -12.12
C PHE A 820 9.54 -3.81 -12.13
#